data_f41296b7d04f0a40966854d0f797b56d
#
_entry.id   f41296b7d04f0a40966854d0f797b56d
#
_cell.length_a   1.000
_cell.length_b   1.000
_cell.length_c   1.000
_cell.angle_alpha   90.00
_cell.angle_beta   90.00
_cell.angle_gamma   90.00
#
_symmetry.space_group_name_H-M   'P 1'
#
loop_
_entity.id
_entity.type
_entity.pdbx_description
1 polymer ?
#
loop_
_entity_poly.entity_id
_entity_poly.type
_entity_poly.pdbx_seq_one_letter_code
_entity_poly.pdbx_strand_id
1 'polypeptide(L)'
;MADHGDWRYEIDIHPAQWRFPAGRSWIAGWLHAASGRAAADVRAWIDDRPFLGLCGLPRPEIERRLLGRDGPPHAGFSFLLEPHRRARGLRLEVCDQAGNWEDLGRQEVSVAPEAAEPPAATPLGEEIAELVLSLLRARRARPDAPWSRLAREALAAQRAAPLNSLPNPPFFGALEEPTDTGRVRYGRLTVAGWLAHRERTVVRLTAFVDPLRPVPLLYGLPRRDVSGLFAGLKNAGQSQFSGHVDVPAGLPLPVSLRLFAELDDGLRELVFNQRFRPQLVTGAESVLPPFSAATFLRAAAALHLAVRRQHLRPGSGRVLRRALGAAWSGFRAEAPAPKSAAPRRYTAPATAAPGPPRQVVVVTHNLNLEGAPLFALDYARHLAAQPGWRVRLVSPEDGPLRRACAEAGLPVELVAARPLLEAPSPAAFDQAVADLAARVDWGGADLIVANTMQSFWAVPVARRLRKPSLLYIHESATVRRFFAPVLAPPLLPRAEEAFGLASRVVFIAAATQAVHARLERHGNFLYLPSWIDVARIGQFAAAHDRAALRRRHGLAADAIVVANVGSVCERKGQHVFIQAIEELERELAVRGPSLPPRQYLMVGARPGAYLDGLRHTIALRGLTNALLVEETPAAYEFYRLSDLFVCSSFEESFPRVLMEAAAFGLPIVSTNVNGIAEMLGPDDAWLVPPGDAGGLAAAMRTALVAGSAGDRTRAERARRQIAERFDARRTLPLHAALAAETAARGPT
;
A
#
# COMPACT_ATOMS: atom_id res chain seq x y z
N MET A 1 16.23 39.83 3.28
CA MET A 1 16.70 38.69 4.07
C MET A 1 16.75 39.10 5.52
N ALA A 2 16.00 38.44 6.36
CA ALA A 2 15.94 38.68 7.79
C ALA A 2 16.54 37.46 8.53
N ASP A 3 17.32 37.71 9.58
CA ASP A 3 17.88 36.69 10.46
C ASP A 3 17.15 36.75 11.78
N HIS A 4 16.60 35.64 12.25
CA HIS A 4 15.94 35.55 13.54
C HIS A 4 16.34 34.25 14.25
N GLY A 5 17.24 34.35 15.20
CA GLY A 5 17.80 33.18 15.87
C GLY A 5 18.57 32.27 14.91
N ASP A 6 18.13 31.01 14.80
CA ASP A 6 18.69 30.02 13.88
C ASP A 6 18.12 30.10 12.46
N TRP A 7 16.98 30.83 12.29
CA TRP A 7 16.24 30.88 11.04
C TRP A 7 16.60 32.10 10.20
N ARG A 8 16.92 31.87 8.93
CA ARG A 8 17.01 32.87 7.87
C ARG A 8 15.81 32.75 6.97
N TYR A 9 15.16 33.86 6.65
CA TYR A 9 13.97 33.84 5.81
C TYR A 9 13.82 35.12 4.98
N GLU A 10 13.01 35.03 3.95
CA GLU A 10 12.59 36.18 3.14
C GLU A 10 11.19 35.89 2.56
N ILE A 11 10.32 36.88 2.59
CA ILE A 11 9.06 36.86 1.89
C ILE A 11 9.29 37.62 0.58
N ASP A 12 9.43 36.90 -0.52
CA ASP A 12 9.77 37.47 -1.83
C ASP A 12 8.55 37.59 -2.76
N ILE A 13 7.43 36.98 -2.40
CA ILE A 13 6.13 37.13 -3.08
C ILE A 13 5.14 37.70 -2.07
N HIS A 14 4.81 38.96 -2.21
CA HIS A 14 3.84 39.66 -1.38
C HIS A 14 3.24 40.84 -2.16
N PRO A 15 2.08 41.37 -1.75
CA PRO A 15 1.52 42.57 -2.37
C PRO A 15 2.46 43.78 -2.25
N ALA A 16 2.47 44.62 -3.28
CA ALA A 16 3.29 45.83 -3.28
C ALA A 16 3.05 46.67 -2.02
N GLN A 17 4.15 47.13 -1.38
CA GLN A 17 4.10 47.93 -0.14
C GLN A 17 3.31 47.28 1.00
N TRP A 18 3.17 45.93 1.00
CA TRP A 18 2.38 45.20 1.98
C TRP A 18 0.92 45.63 2.06
N ARG A 19 0.40 46.15 0.95
CA ARG A 19 -0.98 46.58 0.83
C ARG A 19 -1.83 45.49 0.22
N PHE A 20 -2.53 44.74 1.06
CA PHE A 20 -3.36 43.62 0.63
C PHE A 20 -4.62 44.08 -0.09
N PRO A 21 -5.05 43.46 -1.18
CA PRO A 21 -6.38 43.67 -1.73
C PRO A 21 -7.44 43.16 -0.73
N ALA A 22 -8.65 43.71 -0.80
CA ALA A 22 -9.77 43.15 -0.08
C ALA A 22 -10.04 41.72 -0.56
N GLY A 23 -9.92 40.73 0.34
CA GLY A 23 -10.09 39.32 0.01
C GLY A 23 -8.81 38.49 0.19
N ARG A 24 -8.62 37.50 -0.67
CA ARG A 24 -7.49 36.56 -0.54
C ARG A 24 -6.23 37.07 -1.20
N SER A 25 -5.13 36.90 -0.52
CA SER A 25 -3.80 37.23 -1.05
C SER A 25 -2.81 36.11 -0.77
N TRP A 26 -2.01 35.82 -1.74
CA TRP A 26 -0.87 34.94 -1.59
C TRP A 26 0.35 35.71 -1.10
N ILE A 27 1.04 35.12 -0.10
CA ILE A 27 2.42 35.43 0.16
C ILE A 27 3.23 34.14 0.09
N ALA A 28 4.45 34.26 -0.36
CA ALA A 28 5.39 33.14 -0.40
C ALA A 28 6.82 33.64 -0.16
N GLY A 29 7.67 32.71 0.21
CA GLY A 29 9.05 33.00 0.48
C GLY A 29 9.86 31.73 0.69
N TRP A 30 10.96 31.91 1.34
CA TRP A 30 11.85 30.81 1.73
C TRP A 30 12.32 31.00 3.17
N LEU A 31 12.63 29.89 3.82
CA LEU A 31 13.22 29.86 5.17
C LEU A 31 14.23 28.72 5.29
N HIS A 32 15.26 28.94 6.05
CA HIS A 32 16.36 28.00 6.27
C HIS A 32 16.93 28.16 7.66
N ALA A 33 17.18 27.06 8.36
CA ALA A 33 17.89 27.10 9.63
C ALA A 33 19.40 26.98 9.41
N ALA A 34 20.16 27.87 10.02
CA ALA A 34 21.65 27.82 9.94
C ALA A 34 22.22 26.52 10.50
N SER A 35 21.54 25.91 11.47
CA SER A 35 21.89 24.58 12.02
C SER A 35 21.56 23.40 11.10
N GLY A 36 20.85 23.63 9.97
CA GLY A 36 20.34 22.58 9.09
C GLY A 36 19.06 21.90 9.59
N ARG A 37 18.41 22.42 10.64
CA ARG A 37 17.10 21.91 11.07
C ARG A 37 16.06 22.10 9.96
N ALA A 38 15.17 21.14 9.80
CA ALA A 38 14.05 21.26 8.87
C ALA A 38 12.82 21.86 9.58
N ALA A 39 12.10 22.75 8.87
CA ALA A 39 10.80 23.22 9.32
C ALA A 39 9.77 22.11 9.17
N ALA A 40 9.04 21.80 10.21
CA ALA A 40 7.92 20.87 10.21
C ALA A 40 6.61 21.53 9.77
N ASP A 41 6.41 22.81 10.14
CA ASP A 41 5.23 23.59 9.77
C ASP A 41 5.54 25.10 9.82
N VAL A 42 4.65 25.91 9.22
CA VAL A 42 4.73 27.38 9.27
C VAL A 42 3.35 27.96 9.50
N ARG A 43 3.29 29.08 10.21
CA ARG A 43 2.06 29.77 10.56
C ARG A 43 2.22 31.30 10.41
N ALA A 44 1.22 31.93 9.80
CA ALA A 44 1.13 33.37 9.76
C ALA A 44 -0.03 33.85 10.63
N TRP A 45 0.15 34.99 11.28
CA TRP A 45 -0.90 35.68 12.03
C TRP A 45 -1.19 37.02 11.38
N ILE A 46 -2.44 37.28 11.12
CA ILE A 46 -2.90 38.65 10.83
C ILE A 46 -3.61 39.16 12.05
N ASP A 47 -2.94 40.09 12.71
CA ASP A 47 -3.29 40.50 14.09
C ASP A 47 -3.43 39.25 14.99
N ASP A 48 -4.61 38.93 15.48
CA ASP A 48 -4.86 37.77 16.36
C ASP A 48 -5.38 36.52 15.60
N ARG A 49 -5.45 36.55 14.26
CA ARG A 49 -6.01 35.46 13.49
C ARG A 49 -4.92 34.61 12.83
N PRO A 50 -4.80 33.30 13.15
CA PRO A 50 -3.81 32.43 12.57
C PRO A 50 -4.20 31.92 11.17
N PHE A 51 -3.19 31.79 10.31
CA PHE A 51 -3.23 31.13 9.00
C PHE A 51 -2.09 30.16 8.93
N LEU A 52 -2.36 28.89 8.80
CA LEU A 52 -1.32 27.91 8.60
C LEU A 52 -0.77 28.02 7.17
N GLY A 53 0.50 27.83 6.97
CA GLY A 53 1.17 27.85 5.66
C GLY A 53 1.46 26.46 5.12
N LEU A 54 2.10 26.47 3.98
CA LEU A 54 2.78 25.31 3.42
C LEU A 54 4.27 25.56 3.54
N CYS A 55 5.03 24.61 4.06
CA CYS A 55 6.50 24.63 4.05
C CYS A 55 7.06 23.42 3.33
N GLY A 56 8.35 23.44 3.03
CA GLY A 56 8.98 22.37 2.26
C GLY A 56 8.64 22.43 0.77
N LEU A 57 8.40 23.63 0.23
CA LEU A 57 8.20 23.84 -1.20
C LEU A 57 9.57 23.96 -1.91
N PRO A 58 9.71 23.39 -3.13
CA PRO A 58 10.95 23.53 -3.91
C PRO A 58 11.25 24.99 -4.25
N ARG A 59 12.45 25.42 -3.97
CA ARG A 59 13.00 26.75 -4.35
C ARG A 59 14.44 26.56 -4.84
N PRO A 60 14.63 25.88 -6.00
CA PRO A 60 15.96 25.48 -6.48
C PRO A 60 16.93 26.65 -6.66
N GLU A 61 16.42 27.82 -7.05
CA GLU A 61 17.20 29.02 -7.23
C GLU A 61 17.74 29.60 -5.91
N ILE A 62 16.95 29.45 -4.83
CA ILE A 62 17.31 29.90 -3.49
C ILE A 62 18.25 28.88 -2.83
N GLU A 63 17.91 27.60 -2.94
CA GLU A 63 18.67 26.49 -2.38
C GLU A 63 20.11 26.48 -2.94
N ARG A 64 20.27 26.66 -4.25
CA ARG A 64 21.60 26.79 -4.86
C ARG A 64 22.37 28.04 -4.38
N ARG A 65 21.67 29.16 -4.23
CA ARG A 65 22.30 30.43 -3.81
C ARG A 65 22.77 30.41 -2.37
N LEU A 66 21.97 29.83 -1.46
CA LEU A 66 22.21 29.90 -0.01
C LEU A 66 23.05 28.75 0.52
N LEU A 67 22.90 27.56 -0.06
CA LEU A 67 23.34 26.30 0.53
C LEU A 67 24.44 25.61 -0.29
N GLY A 68 24.77 26.15 -1.45
CA GLY A 68 25.68 25.46 -2.34
C GLY A 68 25.13 24.09 -2.75
N ARG A 69 26.01 23.05 -2.75
CA ARG A 69 25.61 21.67 -3.14
C ARG A 69 24.99 20.84 -2.00
N ASP A 70 25.11 21.27 -0.74
CA ASP A 70 24.82 20.46 0.45
C ASP A 70 23.61 20.93 1.27
N GLY A 71 22.69 21.66 0.65
CA GLY A 71 21.56 22.24 1.37
C GLY A 71 20.41 21.28 1.67
N PRO A 72 19.66 21.55 2.77
CA PRO A 72 18.45 20.80 3.06
C PRO A 72 17.39 20.98 1.97
N PRO A 73 16.60 19.94 1.66
CA PRO A 73 15.60 20.00 0.61
C PRO A 73 14.46 20.96 0.97
N HIS A 74 14.06 21.81 0.02
CA HIS A 74 12.81 22.56 0.02
C HIS A 74 12.66 23.66 1.07
N ALA A 75 13.39 24.75 0.86
CA ALA A 75 13.35 25.94 1.72
C ALA A 75 12.06 26.78 1.56
N GLY A 76 11.22 26.52 0.55
CA GLY A 76 10.07 27.36 0.23
C GLY A 76 8.91 27.21 1.18
N PHE A 77 8.21 28.32 1.42
CA PHE A 77 6.91 28.34 2.09
C PHE A 77 5.89 29.22 1.34
N SER A 78 4.61 29.00 1.62
CA SER A 78 3.52 29.84 1.10
C SER A 78 2.32 29.89 2.02
N PHE A 79 1.63 31.02 2.02
CA PHE A 79 0.38 31.25 2.72
C PHE A 79 -0.68 31.84 1.82
N LEU A 80 -1.92 31.43 2.02
CA LEU A 80 -3.08 32.14 1.51
C LEU A 80 -3.74 32.89 2.67
N LEU A 81 -3.60 34.20 2.67
CA LEU A 81 -4.10 35.08 3.73
C LEU A 81 -5.45 35.69 3.34
N GLU A 82 -6.30 35.90 4.34
CA GLU A 82 -7.54 36.67 4.21
C GLU A 82 -7.51 37.82 5.22
N PRO A 83 -6.80 38.91 4.94
CA PRO A 83 -6.73 40.03 5.83
C PRO A 83 -8.12 40.68 5.97
N HIS A 84 -8.51 40.97 7.20
CA HIS A 84 -9.71 41.77 7.42
C HIS A 84 -9.42 43.27 7.16
N ARG A 85 -10.44 44.06 6.86
CA ARG A 85 -10.29 45.46 6.43
C ARG A 85 -9.47 46.37 7.37
N ARG A 86 -9.31 46.02 8.64
CA ARG A 86 -8.56 46.75 9.66
C ARG A 86 -7.23 46.07 10.02
N ALA A 87 -6.79 45.10 9.25
CA ALA A 87 -5.54 44.39 9.53
C ALA A 87 -4.35 45.35 9.50
N ARG A 88 -3.47 45.26 10.51
CA ARG A 88 -2.29 46.11 10.67
C ARG A 88 -0.99 45.38 10.82
N GLY A 89 -1.03 44.10 11.22
CA GLY A 89 0.17 43.33 11.48
C GLY A 89 0.10 41.93 10.90
N LEU A 90 1.19 41.52 10.27
CA LEU A 90 1.47 40.15 9.84
C LEU A 90 2.64 39.65 10.69
N ARG A 91 2.47 38.51 11.34
CA ARG A 91 3.53 37.81 12.09
C ARG A 91 3.67 36.40 11.52
N LEU A 92 4.92 35.95 11.37
CA LEU A 92 5.23 34.60 10.93
C LEU A 92 5.85 33.77 12.07
N GLU A 93 5.48 32.51 12.12
CA GLU A 93 6.05 31.52 13.02
C GLU A 93 6.44 30.26 12.26
N VAL A 94 7.49 29.60 12.70
CA VAL A 94 7.96 28.30 12.21
C VAL A 94 7.88 27.27 13.33
N CYS A 95 7.49 26.06 12.98
CA CYS A 95 7.51 24.91 13.87
C CYS A 95 8.68 24.01 13.51
N ASP A 96 9.47 23.62 14.50
CA ASP A 96 10.53 22.61 14.31
C ASP A 96 9.95 21.18 14.33
N GLN A 97 10.82 20.19 14.10
CA GLN A 97 10.44 18.77 14.11
C GLN A 97 10.04 18.25 15.51
N ALA A 98 10.42 18.97 16.57
CA ALA A 98 10.04 18.64 17.94
C ALA A 98 8.66 19.21 18.32
N GLY A 99 8.06 20.05 17.47
CA GLY A 99 6.76 20.67 17.69
C GLY A 99 6.82 22.06 18.36
N ASN A 100 8.03 22.63 18.53
CA ASN A 100 8.19 23.96 19.12
C ASN A 100 7.97 25.05 18.07
N TRP A 101 7.20 26.09 18.42
CA TRP A 101 6.94 27.24 17.57
C TRP A 101 7.87 28.40 17.93
N GLU A 102 8.54 28.93 16.92
CA GLU A 102 9.44 30.09 17.03
C GLU A 102 8.89 31.25 16.20
N ASP A 103 8.89 32.47 16.75
CA ASP A 103 8.47 33.70 16.05
C ASP A 103 9.58 34.12 15.06
N LEU A 104 9.23 34.32 13.79
CA LEU A 104 10.18 34.75 12.75
C LEU A 104 10.21 36.28 12.59
N GLY A 105 9.23 37.01 13.14
CA GLY A 105 9.16 38.46 13.07
C GLY A 105 7.80 38.99 12.61
N ARG A 106 7.70 40.32 12.59
CA ARG A 106 6.47 41.05 12.29
C ARG A 106 6.65 42.03 11.14
N GLN A 107 5.61 42.16 10.32
CA GLN A 107 5.51 43.08 9.21
C GLN A 107 4.24 43.90 9.34
N GLU A 108 4.34 45.24 9.23
CA GLU A 108 3.15 46.09 9.12
C GLU A 108 2.47 45.86 7.78
N VAL A 109 1.14 45.79 7.84
CA VAL A 109 0.32 45.54 6.64
C VAL A 109 -0.87 46.50 6.62
N SER A 110 -1.40 46.74 5.43
CA SER A 110 -2.63 47.48 5.22
C SER A 110 -3.54 46.78 4.23
N VAL A 111 -4.83 47.05 4.26
CA VAL A 111 -5.79 46.50 3.32
C VAL A 111 -6.39 47.62 2.48
N ALA A 112 -6.32 47.48 1.16
CA ALA A 112 -6.90 48.46 0.26
C ALA A 112 -8.43 48.52 0.41
N PRO A 113 -9.05 49.70 0.35
CA PRO A 113 -10.48 49.78 0.15
C PRO A 113 -10.86 49.07 -1.16
N GLU A 114 -12.06 48.52 -1.23
CA GLU A 114 -12.53 47.67 -2.35
C GLU A 114 -12.06 48.20 -3.69
N ALA A 115 -11.37 47.39 -4.45
CA ALA A 115 -10.94 47.73 -5.81
C ALA A 115 -12.15 47.80 -6.73
N ALA A 116 -12.20 48.80 -7.60
CA ALA A 116 -13.31 49.08 -8.51
C ALA A 116 -13.54 48.04 -9.61
N GLU A 117 -12.65 47.07 -9.77
CA GLU A 117 -12.85 45.94 -10.70
C GLU A 117 -12.47 44.63 -10.03
N PRO A 118 -13.40 43.66 -9.95
CA PRO A 118 -13.02 42.29 -9.59
C PRO A 118 -12.12 41.71 -10.68
N PRO A 119 -11.08 40.96 -10.31
CA PRO A 119 -10.27 40.25 -11.31
C PRO A 119 -11.17 39.38 -12.19
N ALA A 120 -10.85 39.31 -13.48
CA ALA A 120 -11.62 38.60 -14.48
C ALA A 120 -12.10 37.23 -13.97
N ALA A 121 -13.40 37.02 -14.15
CA ALA A 121 -14.09 35.88 -13.58
C ALA A 121 -13.50 34.55 -14.08
N THR A 122 -12.75 33.88 -13.25
CA THR A 122 -12.52 32.45 -13.38
C THR A 122 -13.84 31.73 -13.06
N PRO A 123 -14.22 30.69 -13.82
CA PRO A 123 -15.46 29.96 -13.54
C PRO A 123 -15.31 29.22 -12.21
N LEU A 124 -15.77 29.87 -11.14
CA LEU A 124 -15.74 29.35 -9.75
C LEU A 124 -16.47 28.02 -9.56
N GLY A 125 -17.27 27.57 -10.53
CA GLY A 125 -18.12 26.41 -10.41
C GLY A 125 -17.37 25.07 -10.37
N GLU A 126 -16.51 24.85 -11.35
CA GLU A 126 -15.72 23.59 -11.42
C GLU A 126 -14.61 23.57 -10.37
N GLU A 127 -13.95 24.69 -10.15
CA GLU A 127 -12.88 24.82 -9.15
C GLU A 127 -13.37 24.56 -7.73
N ILE A 128 -14.59 25.00 -7.39
CA ILE A 128 -15.17 24.73 -6.06
C ILE A 128 -15.50 23.24 -5.90
N ALA A 129 -16.06 22.62 -6.93
CA ALA A 129 -16.34 21.20 -6.90
C ALA A 129 -15.05 20.38 -6.70
N GLU A 130 -14.01 20.69 -7.44
CA GLU A 130 -12.70 20.06 -7.31
C GLU A 130 -12.09 20.26 -5.93
N LEU A 131 -12.21 21.48 -5.35
CA LEU A 131 -11.72 21.77 -4.02
C LEU A 131 -12.45 20.96 -2.93
N VAL A 132 -13.78 20.91 -2.99
CA VAL A 132 -14.59 20.11 -2.05
C VAL A 132 -14.14 18.66 -2.06
N LEU A 133 -13.98 18.14 -3.22
CA LEU A 133 -13.68 16.73 -3.41
C LEU A 133 -12.21 16.41 -3.06
N SER A 134 -11.28 17.33 -3.28
CA SER A 134 -9.91 17.25 -2.77
C SER A 134 -9.87 17.25 -1.24
N LEU A 135 -10.68 18.11 -0.61
CA LEU A 135 -10.81 18.20 0.85
C LEU A 135 -11.38 16.93 1.48
N LEU A 136 -12.43 16.37 0.86
CA LEU A 136 -13.03 15.14 1.32
C LEU A 136 -12.05 13.95 1.25
N ARG A 137 -11.21 13.92 0.21
CA ARG A 137 -10.13 12.92 0.08
C ARG A 137 -9.06 13.09 1.14
N ALA A 138 -8.58 14.33 1.29
CA ALA A 138 -7.56 14.65 2.26
C ALA A 138 -7.97 14.21 3.66
N ARG A 139 -9.23 14.47 4.02
CA ARG A 139 -9.80 14.08 5.31
C ARG A 139 -9.92 12.58 5.46
N ARG A 140 -10.29 11.87 4.38
CA ARG A 140 -10.37 10.41 4.37
C ARG A 140 -9.01 9.75 4.56
N ALA A 141 -7.98 10.30 3.90
CA ALA A 141 -6.61 9.81 4.01
C ALA A 141 -5.95 10.13 5.36
N ARG A 142 -6.34 11.24 5.99
CA ARG A 142 -5.78 11.75 7.24
C ARG A 142 -6.88 12.28 8.17
N PRO A 143 -7.66 11.39 8.81
CA PRO A 143 -8.84 11.75 9.60
C PRO A 143 -8.54 12.75 10.73
N ASP A 144 -7.35 12.68 11.29
CA ASP A 144 -6.90 13.51 12.41
C ASP A 144 -6.26 14.84 12.00
N ALA A 145 -6.05 15.05 10.70
CA ALA A 145 -5.44 16.29 10.23
C ALA A 145 -6.42 17.48 10.33
N PRO A 146 -5.97 18.66 10.76
CA PRO A 146 -6.81 19.86 10.82
C PRO A 146 -7.37 20.23 9.45
N TRP A 147 -8.65 20.56 9.36
CA TRP A 147 -9.30 20.95 8.10
C TRP A 147 -8.60 22.10 7.38
N SER A 148 -8.11 23.06 8.14
CA SER A 148 -7.37 24.20 7.62
C SER A 148 -6.09 23.79 6.87
N ARG A 149 -5.39 22.75 7.33
CA ARG A 149 -4.22 22.18 6.66
C ARG A 149 -4.63 21.47 5.36
N LEU A 150 -5.65 20.63 5.43
CA LEU A 150 -6.16 19.90 4.28
C LEU A 150 -6.69 20.82 3.17
N ALA A 151 -7.38 21.91 3.54
CA ALA A 151 -7.88 22.91 2.60
C ALA A 151 -6.75 23.62 1.84
N ARG A 152 -5.65 23.90 2.52
CA ARG A 152 -4.50 24.55 1.90
C ARG A 152 -3.75 23.65 0.96
N GLU A 153 -3.52 22.42 1.36
CA GLU A 153 -2.87 21.41 0.50
C GLU A 153 -3.68 21.18 -0.78
N ALA A 154 -5.00 21.11 -0.67
CA ALA A 154 -5.89 20.96 -1.82
C ALA A 154 -5.84 22.19 -2.75
N LEU A 155 -5.82 23.41 -2.19
CA LEU A 155 -5.70 24.65 -2.97
C LEU A 155 -4.33 24.78 -3.67
N ALA A 156 -3.26 24.41 -2.98
CA ALA A 156 -1.91 24.42 -3.58
C ALA A 156 -1.79 23.43 -4.72
N ALA A 157 -2.36 22.23 -4.58
CA ALA A 157 -2.37 21.21 -5.61
C ALA A 157 -3.10 21.66 -6.90
N GLN A 158 -4.16 22.45 -6.78
CA GLN A 158 -4.90 22.98 -7.94
C GLN A 158 -4.12 24.02 -8.74
N ARG A 159 -3.14 24.68 -8.13
CA ARG A 159 -2.41 25.82 -8.75
C ARG A 159 -1.00 25.47 -9.25
N ALA A 160 -0.51 24.27 -8.96
CA ALA A 160 0.77 23.83 -9.49
C ALA A 160 0.71 23.74 -11.02
N ALA A 161 1.56 24.50 -11.72
CA ALA A 161 1.64 24.43 -13.17
C ALA A 161 2.12 23.04 -13.60
N PRO A 162 1.51 22.42 -14.62
CA PRO A 162 1.99 21.14 -15.10
C PRO A 162 3.36 21.30 -15.77
N LEU A 163 4.32 20.47 -15.36
CA LEU A 163 5.56 20.26 -16.11
C LEU A 163 5.27 19.18 -17.14
N ASN A 164 4.92 19.61 -18.36
CA ASN A 164 4.41 18.68 -19.38
C ASN A 164 5.47 18.23 -20.36
N SER A 165 6.71 18.63 -20.23
CA SER A 165 7.63 18.38 -21.33
C SER A 165 9.00 17.94 -20.89
N LEU A 166 9.44 16.96 -21.60
CA LEU A 166 10.80 16.51 -21.67
C LEU A 166 11.33 16.73 -23.09
N PRO A 167 12.57 17.08 -23.26
CA PRO A 167 13.61 17.17 -22.24
C PRO A 167 13.51 18.45 -21.40
N ASN A 168 13.64 18.32 -20.06
CA ASN A 168 13.75 19.45 -19.14
C ASN A 168 15.14 19.40 -18.49
N PRO A 169 16.16 20.01 -19.14
CA PRO A 169 17.52 19.95 -18.60
C PRO A 169 17.58 20.52 -17.17
N PRO A 170 18.30 19.89 -16.25
CA PRO A 170 19.24 18.78 -16.48
C PRO A 170 18.61 17.37 -16.50
N PHE A 171 17.31 17.24 -16.30
CA PHE A 171 16.58 15.97 -16.35
C PHE A 171 16.09 15.63 -17.75
N PHE A 172 16.06 14.35 -18.04
CA PHE A 172 15.50 13.76 -19.26
C PHE A 172 14.64 12.57 -18.85
N GLY A 173 13.44 12.46 -19.41
CA GLY A 173 12.56 11.38 -19.03
C GLY A 173 11.19 11.47 -19.68
N ALA A 174 10.33 10.52 -19.40
CA ALA A 174 8.94 10.53 -19.79
C ALA A 174 8.10 9.84 -18.71
N LEU A 175 6.96 10.42 -18.38
CA LEU A 175 5.90 9.76 -17.63
C LEU A 175 5.03 9.02 -18.64
N GLU A 176 5.11 7.69 -18.66
CA GLU A 176 4.39 6.84 -19.60
C GLU A 176 3.02 6.43 -19.06
N GLU A 177 2.93 6.30 -17.73
CA GLU A 177 1.68 6.08 -16.99
C GLU A 177 1.65 7.01 -15.76
N PRO A 178 0.54 7.68 -15.48
CA PRO A 178 -0.70 7.68 -16.25
C PRO A 178 -0.61 8.52 -17.54
N THR A 179 -1.22 8.03 -18.58
CA THR A 179 -1.45 8.82 -19.81
C THR A 179 -2.44 9.97 -19.54
N ASP A 180 -2.56 10.96 -20.42
CA ASP A 180 -3.49 12.10 -20.27
C ASP A 180 -4.94 11.68 -20.01
N THR A 181 -5.34 10.49 -20.46
CA THR A 181 -6.64 9.90 -20.18
C THR A 181 -6.68 9.13 -18.88
N GLY A 182 -5.56 9.01 -18.16
CA GLY A 182 -5.30 8.32 -16.92
C GLY A 182 -6.35 7.29 -16.50
N ARG A 183 -6.11 6.02 -16.76
CA ARG A 183 -7.01 4.96 -16.31
C ARG A 183 -6.66 4.55 -14.89
N VAL A 184 -7.39 5.05 -13.90
CA VAL A 184 -7.34 4.45 -12.56
C VAL A 184 -8.20 3.19 -12.58
N ARG A 185 -7.56 2.05 -12.62
CA ARG A 185 -8.26 0.78 -12.55
C ARG A 185 -8.43 0.38 -11.07
N TYR A 186 -9.67 0.26 -10.62
CA TYR A 186 -10.01 -0.32 -9.31
C TYR A 186 -9.28 0.30 -8.12
N GLY A 187 -9.21 1.64 -8.09
CA GLY A 187 -8.60 2.37 -6.99
C GLY A 187 -7.07 2.35 -6.96
N ARG A 188 -6.42 1.86 -8.01
CA ARG A 188 -4.96 1.86 -8.13
C ARG A 188 -4.52 2.63 -9.38
N LEU A 189 -3.68 3.66 -9.16
CA LEU A 189 -3.00 4.40 -10.21
C LEU A 189 -1.63 3.79 -10.44
N THR A 190 -1.36 3.33 -11.65
CA THR A 190 0.00 2.97 -12.06
C THR A 190 0.77 4.25 -12.37
N VAL A 191 2.00 4.34 -11.86
CA VAL A 191 2.93 5.43 -12.14
C VAL A 191 4.19 4.78 -12.70
N ALA A 192 4.43 4.98 -13.97
CA ALA A 192 5.57 4.36 -14.66
C ALA A 192 6.14 5.30 -15.73
N GLY A 193 7.40 5.12 -16.03
CA GLY A 193 8.12 5.91 -17.01
C GLY A 193 9.62 5.74 -16.87
N TRP A 194 10.35 6.70 -17.36
CA TRP A 194 11.80 6.71 -17.20
C TRP A 194 12.29 8.11 -16.87
N LEU A 195 13.40 8.21 -16.15
CA LEU A 195 14.04 9.45 -15.75
C LEU A 195 15.55 9.26 -15.65
N ALA A 196 16.30 10.14 -16.24
CA ALA A 196 17.75 10.23 -16.12
C ALA A 196 18.18 11.68 -15.93
N HIS A 197 19.36 11.91 -15.41
CA HIS A 197 19.95 13.22 -15.24
C HIS A 197 21.23 13.33 -16.05
N ARG A 198 21.58 14.52 -16.54
CA ARG A 198 22.76 14.71 -17.39
C ARG A 198 24.05 14.36 -16.67
N GLU A 199 24.23 14.81 -15.44
CA GLU A 199 25.51 14.73 -14.71
C GLU A 199 25.42 13.96 -13.39
N ARG A 200 24.21 13.83 -12.82
CA ARG A 200 23.97 13.26 -11.50
C ARG A 200 23.23 11.93 -11.59
N THR A 201 23.32 11.18 -10.54
CA THR A 201 22.57 9.94 -10.43
C THR A 201 21.26 10.18 -9.67
N VAL A 202 20.15 9.76 -10.24
CA VAL A 202 18.87 9.70 -9.52
C VAL A 202 18.91 8.50 -8.58
N VAL A 203 18.79 8.73 -7.28
CA VAL A 203 18.89 7.68 -6.26
C VAL A 203 17.53 7.25 -5.70
N ARG A 204 16.54 8.14 -5.74
CA ARG A 204 15.18 7.85 -5.28
C ARG A 204 14.16 8.62 -6.08
N LEU A 205 12.99 8.00 -6.28
CA LEU A 205 11.81 8.64 -6.83
C LEU A 205 10.63 8.47 -5.87
N THR A 206 9.90 9.57 -5.63
CA THR A 206 8.74 9.56 -4.74
C THR A 206 7.55 10.19 -5.45
N ALA A 207 6.44 9.48 -5.49
CA ALA A 207 5.18 9.97 -6.04
C ALA A 207 4.31 10.60 -4.95
N PHE A 208 3.72 11.75 -5.29
CA PHE A 208 2.68 12.40 -4.50
C PHE A 208 1.44 12.52 -5.37
N VAL A 209 0.37 11.88 -4.95
CA VAL A 209 -0.97 12.14 -5.47
C VAL A 209 -1.70 12.93 -4.40
N ASP A 210 -1.89 14.22 -4.62
CA ASP A 210 -2.55 15.05 -3.61
C ASP A 210 -3.97 14.57 -3.35
N PRO A 211 -4.38 14.41 -2.09
CA PRO A 211 -3.69 14.71 -0.83
C PRO A 211 -3.13 13.47 -0.11
N LEU A 212 -2.79 12.42 -0.84
CA LEU A 212 -2.35 11.15 -0.29
C LEU A 212 -0.94 11.25 0.29
N ARG A 213 -0.55 10.23 1.07
CA ARG A 213 0.83 10.11 1.56
C ARG A 213 1.79 9.88 0.38
N PRO A 214 3.05 10.36 0.50
CA PRO A 214 4.08 10.06 -0.49
C PRO A 214 4.29 8.56 -0.62
N VAL A 215 4.46 8.10 -1.85
CA VAL A 215 4.69 6.69 -2.17
C VAL A 215 6.05 6.58 -2.87
N PRO A 216 7.00 5.84 -2.33
CA PRO A 216 8.27 5.59 -3.00
C PRO A 216 8.01 4.72 -4.24
N LEU A 217 8.63 5.10 -5.37
CA LEU A 217 8.62 4.32 -6.60
C LEU A 217 9.88 3.47 -6.68
N LEU A 218 9.76 2.30 -7.27
CA LEU A 218 10.92 1.52 -7.68
C LEU A 218 11.59 2.23 -8.84
N TYR A 219 12.86 2.61 -8.69
CA TYR A 219 13.70 3.23 -9.71
C TYR A 219 14.90 2.34 -10.03
N GLY A 220 15.43 2.44 -11.25
CA GLY A 220 16.60 1.67 -11.67
C GLY A 220 16.25 0.38 -12.42
N LEU A 221 15.05 0.29 -12.96
CA LEU A 221 14.67 -0.81 -13.86
C LEU A 221 15.38 -0.65 -15.22
N PRO A 222 15.69 -1.75 -15.92
CA PRO A 222 16.40 -1.72 -17.20
C PRO A 222 15.62 -1.00 -18.31
N ARG A 223 16.31 -0.11 -19.07
CA ARG A 223 15.75 0.61 -20.24
C ARG A 223 16.79 0.65 -21.37
N ARG A 224 16.86 -0.42 -22.13
CA ARG A 224 17.83 -0.56 -23.24
C ARG A 224 17.61 0.46 -24.37
N ASP A 225 16.35 0.80 -24.67
CA ASP A 225 15.97 1.82 -25.65
C ASP A 225 16.49 3.20 -25.25
N VAL A 226 16.37 3.58 -23.98
CA VAL A 226 16.88 4.85 -23.47
C VAL A 226 18.40 4.90 -23.49
N SER A 227 19.09 3.83 -23.13
CA SER A 227 20.57 3.80 -23.21
C SER A 227 21.09 3.94 -24.64
N GLY A 228 20.37 3.41 -25.61
CA GLY A 228 20.72 3.56 -27.03
C GLY A 228 20.54 4.98 -27.55
N LEU A 229 19.50 5.67 -27.10
CA LEU A 229 19.18 7.03 -27.54
C LEU A 229 19.93 8.11 -26.75
N PHE A 230 20.26 7.87 -25.50
CA PHE A 230 20.80 8.85 -24.54
C PHE A 230 22.03 8.35 -23.82
N ALA A 231 23.00 7.80 -24.53
CA ALA A 231 24.21 7.21 -23.97
C ALA A 231 25.05 8.15 -23.08
N GLY A 232 24.88 9.47 -23.20
CA GLY A 232 25.57 10.48 -22.40
C GLY A 232 24.92 10.81 -21.05
N LEU A 233 23.74 10.25 -20.75
CA LEU A 233 23.04 10.51 -19.49
C LEU A 233 23.46 9.50 -18.42
N LYS A 234 23.54 9.97 -17.16
CA LYS A 234 23.82 9.06 -16.03
C LYS A 234 22.68 8.04 -15.86
N ASN A 235 23.07 6.79 -15.75
CA ASN A 235 22.17 5.63 -15.57
C ASN A 235 21.06 5.49 -16.63
N ALA A 236 21.25 5.97 -17.86
CA ALA A 236 20.23 5.89 -18.92
C ALA A 236 19.71 4.47 -19.14
N GLY A 237 20.59 3.46 -19.07
CA GLY A 237 20.23 2.05 -19.21
C GLY A 237 19.42 1.46 -18.05
N GLN A 238 19.33 2.15 -16.92
CA GLN A 238 18.63 1.76 -15.70
C GLN A 238 17.79 2.93 -15.18
N SER A 239 17.09 3.59 -16.08
CA SER A 239 16.36 4.83 -15.82
C SER A 239 14.86 4.62 -15.63
N GLN A 240 14.33 3.41 -15.83
CA GLN A 240 12.91 3.15 -15.70
C GLN A 240 12.49 3.18 -14.22
N PHE A 241 11.31 3.71 -13.99
CA PHE A 241 10.63 3.63 -12.71
C PHE A 241 9.23 3.04 -12.87
N SER A 242 8.75 2.41 -11.80
CA SER A 242 7.40 1.88 -11.72
C SER A 242 6.92 1.87 -10.27
N GLY A 243 5.63 2.00 -10.09
CA GLY A 243 4.96 1.86 -8.80
C GLY A 243 3.47 2.07 -8.91
N HIS A 244 2.80 1.89 -7.79
CA HIS A 244 1.36 2.05 -7.71
C HIS A 244 1.00 2.98 -6.56
N VAL A 245 0.08 3.90 -6.82
CA VAL A 245 -0.53 4.73 -5.81
C VAL A 245 -1.97 4.30 -5.64
N ASP A 246 -2.36 3.94 -4.42
CA ASP A 246 -3.74 3.64 -4.11
C ASP A 246 -4.54 4.95 -4.08
N VAL A 247 -5.49 5.04 -5.00
CA VAL A 247 -6.32 6.21 -5.20
C VAL A 247 -7.74 5.83 -4.79
N PRO A 248 -8.34 6.53 -3.81
CA PRO A 248 -9.69 6.20 -3.37
C PRO A 248 -10.69 6.33 -4.51
N ALA A 249 -11.71 5.49 -4.49
CA ALA A 249 -12.83 5.59 -5.41
C ALA A 249 -13.56 6.94 -5.23
N GLY A 250 -14.22 7.42 -6.28
CA GLY A 250 -14.92 8.69 -6.25
C GLY A 250 -14.01 9.92 -6.33
N LEU A 251 -12.78 9.73 -6.82
CA LEU A 251 -11.89 10.81 -7.14
C LEU A 251 -12.46 11.68 -8.27
N PRO A 252 -12.87 12.90 -8.00
CA PRO A 252 -13.16 13.85 -9.05
C PRO A 252 -11.87 14.47 -9.58
N LEU A 253 -12.00 15.02 -10.68
CA LEU A 253 -11.00 15.34 -11.66
C LEU A 253 -10.76 16.84 -11.74
N PRO A 254 -9.55 17.25 -12.02
CA PRO A 254 -8.34 16.49 -12.25
C PRO A 254 -7.60 16.11 -10.98
N VAL A 255 -6.82 15.02 -11.03
CA VAL A 255 -5.90 14.61 -9.97
C VAL A 255 -4.52 15.18 -10.29
N SER A 256 -3.80 15.68 -9.29
CA SER A 256 -2.42 16.14 -9.45
C SER A 256 -1.47 15.03 -8.99
N LEU A 257 -0.62 14.57 -9.90
CA LEU A 257 0.49 13.67 -9.63
C LEU A 257 1.79 14.47 -9.70
N ARG A 258 2.57 14.44 -8.63
CA ARG A 258 3.90 15.06 -8.57
C ARG A 258 4.94 13.99 -8.28
N LEU A 259 6.03 13.98 -9.03
CA LEU A 259 7.17 13.11 -8.78
C LEU A 259 8.37 13.94 -8.37
N PHE A 260 8.99 13.55 -7.28
CA PHE A 260 10.24 14.14 -6.78
C PHE A 260 11.38 13.15 -6.95
N ALA A 261 12.45 13.59 -7.59
CA ALA A 261 13.70 12.86 -7.67
C ALA A 261 14.65 13.34 -6.58
N GLU A 262 15.28 12.42 -5.90
CA GLU A 262 16.43 12.65 -5.02
C GLU A 262 17.70 12.25 -5.78
N LEU A 263 18.68 13.13 -5.79
CA LEU A 263 19.95 12.93 -6.46
C LEU A 263 21.02 12.42 -5.49
N ASP A 264 22.14 11.95 -6.04
CA ASP A 264 23.31 11.44 -5.30
C ASP A 264 23.97 12.46 -4.38
N ASP A 265 23.70 13.76 -4.56
CA ASP A 265 24.14 14.84 -3.67
C ASP A 265 23.09 15.22 -2.59
N GLY A 266 21.98 14.49 -2.51
CA GLY A 266 20.90 14.71 -1.55
C GLY A 266 19.87 15.77 -1.98
N LEU A 267 20.07 16.44 -3.12
CA LEU A 267 19.08 17.36 -3.65
C LEU A 267 17.81 16.62 -4.03
N ARG A 268 16.66 17.20 -3.68
CA ARG A 268 15.35 16.70 -4.12
C ARG A 268 14.73 17.73 -5.06
N GLU A 269 14.38 17.29 -6.25
CA GLU A 269 13.77 18.13 -7.28
C GLU A 269 12.44 17.59 -7.77
N LEU A 270 11.48 18.49 -8.03
CA LEU A 270 10.23 18.16 -8.68
C LEU A 270 10.50 17.91 -10.16
N VAL A 271 10.30 16.69 -10.62
CA VAL A 271 10.64 16.28 -12.01
C VAL A 271 9.42 16.11 -12.89
N PHE A 272 8.29 15.68 -12.31
CA PHE A 272 7.02 15.62 -13.03
C PHE A 272 5.91 16.21 -12.17
N ASN A 273 5.07 17.02 -12.80
CA ASN A 273 3.85 17.55 -12.21
C ASN A 273 2.75 17.50 -13.27
N GLN A 274 1.91 16.48 -13.21
CA GLN A 274 0.88 16.24 -14.19
C GLN A 274 -0.50 16.21 -13.55
N ARG A 275 -1.45 16.94 -14.15
CA ARG A 275 -2.86 16.83 -13.88
C ARG A 275 -3.48 15.88 -14.89
N PHE A 276 -4.27 14.93 -14.41
CA PHE A 276 -4.96 13.98 -15.26
C PHE A 276 -6.38 13.75 -14.75
N ARG A 277 -7.24 13.33 -15.65
CA ARG A 277 -8.62 12.95 -15.33
C ARG A 277 -8.74 11.44 -15.34
N PRO A 278 -8.62 10.78 -14.17
CA PRO A 278 -8.73 9.33 -14.14
C PRO A 278 -10.13 8.92 -14.62
N GLN A 279 -10.20 7.98 -15.54
CA GLN A 279 -11.44 7.26 -15.82
C GLN A 279 -11.67 6.30 -14.66
N LEU A 280 -12.55 6.68 -13.76
CA LEU A 280 -12.99 5.77 -12.71
C LEU A 280 -13.79 4.65 -13.33
N VAL A 281 -13.29 3.45 -13.22
CA VAL A 281 -14.11 2.28 -13.48
C VAL A 281 -15.07 2.16 -12.29
N THR A 282 -16.36 2.30 -12.57
CA THR A 282 -17.42 2.15 -11.57
C THR A 282 -17.24 0.86 -10.77
N GLY A 283 -17.18 0.97 -9.45
CA GLY A 283 -16.97 -0.16 -8.55
C GLY A 283 -15.59 -0.26 -7.93
N ALA A 284 -14.73 0.75 -8.10
CA ALA A 284 -13.48 0.82 -7.35
C ALA A 284 -13.77 0.94 -5.85
N GLU A 285 -13.25 0.02 -5.07
CA GLU A 285 -13.45 -0.01 -3.63
C GLU A 285 -12.27 0.67 -2.95
N SER A 286 -12.59 1.58 -2.05
CA SER A 286 -11.58 2.28 -1.26
C SER A 286 -11.11 1.41 -0.09
N VAL A 287 -9.80 1.26 0.07
CA VAL A 287 -9.18 0.64 1.25
C VAL A 287 -9.15 1.60 2.44
N LEU A 288 -9.57 2.86 2.23
CA LEU A 288 -9.55 3.88 3.27
C LEU A 288 -10.73 3.75 4.23
N PRO A 289 -10.55 4.11 5.51
CA PRO A 289 -11.61 4.04 6.51
C PRO A 289 -12.83 4.87 6.08
N PRO A 290 -14.04 4.43 6.44
CA PRO A 290 -15.28 5.07 6.00
C PRO A 290 -15.35 6.51 6.50
N PHE A 291 -15.70 7.41 5.60
CA PHE A 291 -15.94 8.80 5.88
C PHE A 291 -17.36 8.99 6.43
N SER A 292 -17.53 9.60 7.60
CA SER A 292 -18.87 9.74 8.19
C SER A 292 -19.69 10.86 7.54
N ALA A 293 -21.00 10.66 7.43
CA ALA A 293 -21.93 11.67 6.93
C ALA A 293 -21.85 12.97 7.74
N ALA A 294 -21.65 12.88 9.05
CA ALA A 294 -21.48 14.04 9.93
C ALA A 294 -20.21 14.85 9.62
N THR A 295 -19.14 14.16 9.22
CA THR A 295 -17.89 14.81 8.80
C THR A 295 -18.03 15.47 7.43
N PHE A 296 -18.77 14.83 6.51
CA PHE A 296 -19.13 15.42 5.22
C PHE A 296 -19.95 16.71 5.40
N LEU A 297 -21.00 16.65 6.20
CA LEU A 297 -21.88 17.82 6.45
C LEU A 297 -21.13 18.97 7.11
N ARG A 298 -20.25 18.70 8.08
CA ARG A 298 -19.40 19.73 8.70
C ARG A 298 -18.45 20.38 7.69
N ALA A 299 -17.84 19.58 6.82
CA ALA A 299 -16.98 20.08 5.76
C ALA A 299 -17.74 20.92 4.73
N ALA A 300 -18.90 20.44 4.31
CA ALA A 300 -19.79 21.15 3.40
C ALA A 300 -20.29 22.48 4.00
N ALA A 301 -20.66 22.50 5.28
CA ALA A 301 -21.06 23.70 5.99
C ALA A 301 -19.90 24.72 6.13
N ALA A 302 -18.71 24.25 6.48
CA ALA A 302 -17.51 25.09 6.57
C ALA A 302 -17.14 25.72 5.23
N LEU A 303 -17.23 24.92 4.15
CA LEU A 303 -16.98 25.40 2.79
C LEU A 303 -18.07 26.38 2.34
N HIS A 304 -19.35 26.10 2.61
CA HIS A 304 -20.46 27.00 2.31
C HIS A 304 -20.29 28.35 3.01
N LEU A 305 -19.88 28.33 4.28
CA LEU A 305 -19.57 29.55 5.04
C LEU A 305 -18.36 30.30 4.43
N ALA A 306 -17.30 29.61 4.05
CA ALA A 306 -16.13 30.20 3.41
C ALA A 306 -16.48 30.84 2.07
N VAL A 307 -17.30 30.15 1.27
CA VAL A 307 -17.79 30.62 -0.03
C VAL A 307 -18.74 31.83 0.13
N ARG A 308 -19.66 31.82 1.11
CA ARG A 308 -20.56 32.94 1.39
C ARG A 308 -19.83 34.22 1.86
N ARG A 309 -18.77 34.07 2.62
CA ARG A 309 -17.96 35.20 3.11
C ARG A 309 -17.19 35.92 1.98
N GLN A 310 -17.14 35.34 0.80
CA GLN A 310 -16.36 35.86 -0.34
C GLN A 310 -17.19 36.61 -1.40
N HIS A 311 -18.39 37.13 -1.09
CA HIS A 311 -19.23 37.87 -2.03
C HIS A 311 -19.36 37.24 -3.43
N LEU A 312 -19.78 35.99 -3.46
CA LEU A 312 -19.97 35.30 -4.75
C LEU A 312 -21.13 35.88 -5.55
N ARG A 313 -20.96 35.90 -6.89
CA ARG A 313 -21.98 36.37 -7.84
C ARG A 313 -23.31 35.61 -7.70
N PRO A 314 -24.46 36.25 -8.09
CA PRO A 314 -25.74 35.55 -8.17
C PRO A 314 -25.64 34.29 -9.02
N GLY A 315 -26.04 33.15 -8.51
CA GLY A 315 -25.94 31.83 -9.17
C GLY A 315 -24.96 30.85 -8.56
N SER A 316 -23.92 31.32 -7.85
CA SER A 316 -22.90 30.46 -7.23
C SER A 316 -23.49 29.45 -6.22
N GLY A 317 -24.59 29.77 -5.57
CA GLY A 317 -25.31 28.86 -4.69
C GLY A 317 -25.94 27.65 -5.39
N ARG A 318 -26.23 27.73 -6.69
CA ARG A 318 -26.71 26.61 -7.50
C ARG A 318 -25.57 25.67 -7.86
N VAL A 319 -24.42 26.23 -8.20
CA VAL A 319 -23.23 25.47 -8.53
C VAL A 319 -22.71 24.73 -7.28
N LEU A 320 -22.64 25.42 -6.14
CA LEU A 320 -22.25 24.80 -4.88
C LEU A 320 -23.20 23.67 -4.48
N ARG A 321 -24.52 23.85 -4.61
CA ARG A 321 -25.51 22.79 -4.34
C ARG A 321 -25.34 21.60 -5.28
N ARG A 322 -25.05 21.83 -6.55
CA ARG A 322 -24.78 20.76 -7.53
C ARG A 322 -23.50 19.99 -7.20
N ALA A 323 -22.43 20.71 -6.87
CA ALA A 323 -21.16 20.11 -6.45
C ALA A 323 -21.30 19.29 -5.16
N LEU A 324 -21.99 19.83 -4.16
CA LEU A 324 -22.29 19.11 -2.91
C LEU A 324 -23.22 17.92 -3.14
N GLY A 325 -24.19 18.05 -4.04
CA GLY A 325 -25.07 16.94 -4.44
C GLY A 325 -24.30 15.82 -5.17
N ALA A 326 -23.40 16.15 -6.08
CA ALA A 326 -22.54 15.19 -6.76
C ALA A 326 -21.59 14.51 -5.77
N ALA A 327 -20.98 15.28 -4.86
CA ALA A 327 -20.12 14.74 -3.81
C ALA A 327 -20.88 13.84 -2.82
N TRP A 328 -22.14 14.21 -2.49
CA TRP A 328 -23.02 13.39 -1.65
C TRP A 328 -23.46 12.10 -2.36
N SER A 329 -23.74 12.16 -3.67
CA SER A 329 -24.07 10.99 -4.48
C SER A 329 -22.86 10.06 -4.58
N GLY A 330 -21.66 10.59 -4.80
CA GLY A 330 -20.42 9.83 -4.75
C GLY A 330 -20.18 9.21 -3.37
N PHE A 331 -20.38 9.98 -2.31
CA PHE A 331 -20.30 9.50 -0.93
C PHE A 331 -21.29 8.37 -0.64
N ARG A 332 -22.55 8.47 -1.10
CA ARG A 332 -23.56 7.41 -0.96
C ARG A 332 -23.23 6.16 -1.77
N ALA A 333 -22.69 6.34 -2.95
CA ALA A 333 -22.22 5.20 -3.76
C ALA A 333 -21.03 4.48 -3.13
N GLU A 334 -20.26 5.20 -2.31
CA GLU A 334 -19.10 4.71 -1.57
C GLU A 334 -19.39 4.40 -0.10
N ALA A 335 -20.58 4.76 0.39
CA ALA A 335 -20.96 4.41 1.75
C ALA A 335 -20.73 2.91 1.93
N PRO A 336 -20.00 2.49 2.98
CA PRO A 336 -19.82 1.07 3.23
C PRO A 336 -21.18 0.43 3.24
N ALA A 337 -21.27 -0.75 2.64
CA ALA A 337 -22.42 -1.62 2.83
C ALA A 337 -22.82 -1.57 4.31
N PRO A 338 -24.13 -1.54 4.62
CA PRO A 338 -24.62 -1.42 5.99
C PRO A 338 -23.78 -2.31 6.87
N LYS A 339 -23.31 -1.77 8.01
CA LYS A 339 -22.32 -2.41 8.90
C LYS A 339 -22.47 -3.91 8.80
N SER A 340 -21.56 -4.57 8.10
CA SER A 340 -21.54 -6.01 7.96
C SER A 340 -21.67 -6.57 9.36
N ALA A 341 -22.58 -7.48 9.57
CA ALA A 341 -22.65 -8.23 10.82
C ALA A 341 -21.24 -8.70 11.12
N ALA A 342 -20.83 -8.64 12.40
CA ALA A 342 -19.48 -9.01 12.81
C ALA A 342 -19.05 -10.29 12.09
N PRO A 343 -17.80 -10.38 11.59
CA PRO A 343 -17.34 -11.51 10.79
C PRO A 343 -17.75 -12.82 11.44
N ARG A 344 -18.50 -13.62 10.71
CA ARG A 344 -19.08 -14.85 11.26
C ARG A 344 -18.02 -15.94 11.31
N ARG A 345 -17.40 -16.10 12.50
CA ARG A 345 -16.42 -17.15 12.73
C ARG A 345 -17.11 -18.52 12.68
N TYR A 346 -16.51 -19.44 11.94
CA TYR A 346 -16.94 -20.82 11.94
C TYR A 346 -16.63 -21.47 13.30
N THR A 347 -17.63 -22.16 13.85
CA THR A 347 -17.47 -23.02 15.04
C THR A 347 -18.01 -24.41 14.66
N ALA A 348 -17.18 -25.43 14.84
CA ALA A 348 -17.61 -26.79 14.56
C ALA A 348 -18.76 -27.18 15.49
N PRO A 349 -19.78 -27.89 14.98
CA PRO A 349 -20.83 -28.48 15.86
C PRO A 349 -20.20 -29.47 16.82
N ALA A 350 -20.73 -29.51 18.06
CA ALA A 350 -20.21 -30.35 19.16
C ALA A 350 -20.21 -31.87 18.87
N THR A 351 -20.96 -32.33 17.87
CA THR A 351 -21.11 -33.72 17.49
C THR A 351 -21.01 -33.92 15.99
N ALA A 352 -19.79 -33.81 15.45
CA ALA A 352 -19.53 -34.31 14.10
C ALA A 352 -19.21 -35.81 14.19
N ALA A 353 -20.21 -36.66 13.98
CA ALA A 353 -19.98 -38.08 13.75
C ALA A 353 -19.11 -38.27 12.49
N PRO A 354 -18.21 -39.28 12.46
CA PRO A 354 -17.49 -39.60 11.22
C PRO A 354 -18.54 -39.93 10.11
N GLY A 355 -18.59 -39.08 9.11
CA GLY A 355 -19.50 -39.26 7.97
C GLY A 355 -19.02 -40.39 7.05
N PRO A 356 -19.85 -40.76 6.05
CA PRO A 356 -19.45 -41.74 5.04
C PRO A 356 -18.18 -41.33 4.28
N PRO A 357 -17.49 -42.28 3.64
CA PRO A 357 -16.32 -41.99 2.81
C PRO A 357 -16.60 -40.83 1.84
N ARG A 358 -15.67 -39.87 1.73
CA ARG A 358 -15.87 -38.66 0.93
C ARG A 358 -14.77 -38.55 -0.13
N GLN A 359 -15.19 -38.17 -1.32
CA GLN A 359 -14.26 -37.79 -2.39
C GLN A 359 -14.22 -36.27 -2.51
N VAL A 360 -13.01 -35.71 -2.30
CA VAL A 360 -12.80 -34.26 -2.32
C VAL A 360 -11.80 -33.89 -3.41
N VAL A 361 -12.18 -32.93 -4.26
CA VAL A 361 -11.29 -32.34 -5.25
C VAL A 361 -10.89 -30.95 -4.74
N VAL A 362 -9.59 -30.75 -4.52
CA VAL A 362 -9.01 -29.46 -4.14
C VAL A 362 -8.39 -28.82 -5.38
N VAL A 363 -8.96 -27.71 -5.81
CA VAL A 363 -8.50 -26.92 -6.95
C VAL A 363 -7.61 -25.80 -6.46
N THR A 364 -6.36 -25.77 -6.90
CA THR A 364 -5.41 -24.68 -6.62
C THR A 364 -4.97 -23.99 -7.89
N HIS A 365 -4.53 -22.75 -7.83
CA HIS A 365 -4.17 -21.96 -9.02
C HIS A 365 -2.80 -22.31 -9.62
N ASN A 366 -1.90 -22.88 -8.83
CA ASN A 366 -0.59 -23.42 -9.25
C ASN A 366 -0.04 -24.36 -8.16
N LEU A 367 1.17 -24.91 -8.39
CA LEU A 367 1.91 -25.75 -7.45
C LEU A 367 3.26 -25.11 -7.05
N ASN A 368 3.33 -23.79 -7.00
CA ASN A 368 4.52 -23.04 -6.58
C ASN A 368 4.69 -23.02 -5.05
N LEU A 369 5.89 -22.65 -4.57
CA LEU A 369 6.20 -22.48 -3.15
C LEU A 369 5.62 -21.16 -2.60
N GLU A 370 4.30 -21.05 -2.64
CA GLU A 370 3.56 -19.86 -2.23
C GLU A 370 2.57 -20.22 -1.10
N GLY A 371 2.11 -19.21 -0.35
CA GLY A 371 1.27 -19.43 0.83
C GLY A 371 -0.02 -20.20 0.54
N ALA A 372 -0.73 -19.89 -0.54
CA ALA A 372 -1.99 -20.53 -0.87
C ALA A 372 -1.85 -21.94 -1.45
N PRO A 373 -0.89 -22.27 -2.34
CA PRO A 373 -0.61 -23.65 -2.72
C PRO A 373 -0.13 -24.51 -1.55
N LEU A 374 0.69 -23.96 -0.63
CA LEU A 374 1.09 -24.66 0.60
C LEU A 374 -0.11 -24.93 1.51
N PHE A 375 -1.03 -23.98 1.62
CA PHE A 375 -2.31 -24.19 2.32
C PHE A 375 -3.08 -25.36 1.68
N ALA A 376 -3.22 -25.38 0.36
CA ALA A 376 -3.94 -26.45 -0.35
C ALA A 376 -3.31 -27.83 -0.09
N LEU A 377 -1.98 -27.92 -0.12
CA LEU A 377 -1.25 -29.16 0.16
C LEU A 377 -1.45 -29.62 1.60
N ASP A 378 -1.25 -28.75 2.60
CA ASP A 378 -1.43 -29.07 4.01
C ASP A 378 -2.87 -29.49 4.30
N TYR A 379 -3.85 -28.79 3.70
CA TYR A 379 -5.27 -29.10 3.82
C TYR A 379 -5.62 -30.45 3.19
N ALA A 380 -5.16 -30.71 1.97
CA ALA A 380 -5.38 -31.96 1.28
C ALA A 380 -4.77 -33.15 2.04
N ARG A 381 -3.56 -33.01 2.58
CA ARG A 381 -2.90 -34.02 3.44
C ARG A 381 -3.74 -34.33 4.69
N HIS A 382 -4.24 -33.25 5.35
CA HIS A 382 -5.04 -33.43 6.54
C HIS A 382 -6.38 -34.12 6.25
N LEU A 383 -7.04 -33.76 5.15
CA LEU A 383 -8.28 -34.44 4.72
C LEU A 383 -8.02 -35.89 4.36
N ALA A 384 -6.95 -36.19 3.59
CA ALA A 384 -6.60 -37.56 3.19
C ALA A 384 -6.23 -38.47 4.37
N ALA A 385 -5.75 -37.88 5.48
CA ALA A 385 -5.49 -38.61 6.71
C ALA A 385 -6.78 -38.96 7.52
N GLN A 386 -7.95 -38.43 7.13
CA GLN A 386 -9.21 -38.77 7.77
C GLN A 386 -9.71 -40.14 7.26
N PRO A 387 -10.23 -41.01 8.13
CA PRO A 387 -10.74 -42.30 7.71
C PRO A 387 -11.81 -42.21 6.62
N GLY A 388 -11.62 -42.91 5.51
CA GLY A 388 -12.57 -42.96 4.41
C GLY A 388 -12.56 -41.77 3.46
N TRP A 389 -11.66 -40.81 3.64
CA TRP A 389 -11.54 -39.69 2.71
C TRP A 389 -10.56 -39.99 1.57
N ARG A 390 -10.96 -39.63 0.38
CA ARG A 390 -10.10 -39.66 -0.81
C ARG A 390 -9.97 -38.24 -1.34
N VAL A 391 -8.75 -37.78 -1.49
CA VAL A 391 -8.45 -36.41 -1.88
C VAL A 391 -7.53 -36.40 -3.10
N ARG A 392 -7.86 -35.57 -4.07
CA ARG A 392 -7.03 -35.29 -5.24
C ARG A 392 -6.91 -33.79 -5.45
N LEU A 393 -5.83 -33.35 -6.09
CA LEU A 393 -5.64 -31.97 -6.46
C LEU A 393 -5.87 -31.77 -7.95
N VAL A 394 -6.37 -30.59 -8.30
CA VAL A 394 -6.48 -30.10 -9.67
C VAL A 394 -5.73 -28.76 -9.74
N SER A 395 -4.85 -28.59 -10.71
CA SER A 395 -4.07 -27.36 -10.90
C SER A 395 -3.95 -27.00 -12.36
N PRO A 396 -4.08 -25.72 -12.76
CA PRO A 396 -3.77 -25.29 -14.13
C PRO A 396 -2.27 -25.24 -14.44
N GLU A 397 -1.43 -25.14 -13.43
CA GLU A 397 0.02 -25.01 -13.60
C GLU A 397 0.76 -26.03 -12.71
N ASP A 398 1.83 -26.60 -13.27
CA ASP A 398 2.75 -27.46 -12.52
C ASP A 398 3.69 -26.61 -11.65
N GLY A 399 4.40 -27.25 -10.72
CA GLY A 399 5.36 -26.55 -9.88
C GLY A 399 6.05 -27.45 -8.86
N PRO A 400 6.97 -26.89 -8.07
CA PRO A 400 7.80 -27.64 -7.11
C PRO A 400 7.02 -28.48 -6.10
N LEU A 401 5.77 -28.09 -5.76
CA LEU A 401 4.93 -28.83 -4.82
C LEU A 401 4.39 -30.15 -5.37
N ARG A 402 4.48 -30.40 -6.68
CA ARG A 402 4.04 -31.67 -7.28
C ARG A 402 4.72 -32.88 -6.65
N ARG A 403 6.03 -32.76 -6.41
CA ARG A 403 6.79 -33.82 -5.72
C ARG A 403 6.23 -34.07 -4.31
N ALA A 404 5.97 -33.01 -3.56
CA ALA A 404 5.43 -33.13 -2.19
C ALA A 404 3.99 -33.70 -2.16
N CYS A 405 3.20 -33.48 -3.22
CA CYS A 405 1.90 -34.14 -3.40
C CYS A 405 2.08 -35.65 -3.65
N ALA A 406 3.01 -36.03 -4.52
CA ALA A 406 3.30 -37.44 -4.81
C ALA A 406 3.81 -38.18 -3.56
N GLU A 407 4.73 -37.60 -2.82
CA GLU A 407 5.24 -38.14 -1.55
C GLU A 407 4.13 -38.30 -0.50
N ALA A 408 3.07 -37.48 -0.57
CA ALA A 408 1.91 -37.58 0.30
C ALA A 408 0.81 -38.52 -0.23
N GLY A 409 1.03 -39.19 -1.36
CA GLY A 409 0.02 -40.06 -1.99
C GLY A 409 -1.19 -39.30 -2.53
N LEU A 410 -1.04 -38.01 -2.85
CA LEU A 410 -2.11 -37.15 -3.36
C LEU A 410 -2.03 -37.07 -4.91
N PRO A 411 -2.99 -37.66 -5.64
CA PRO A 411 -3.05 -37.53 -7.10
C PRO A 411 -3.21 -36.08 -7.51
N VAL A 412 -2.47 -35.65 -8.52
CA VAL A 412 -2.55 -34.30 -9.12
C VAL A 412 -2.92 -34.41 -10.58
N GLU A 413 -3.98 -33.71 -10.98
CA GLU A 413 -4.36 -33.54 -12.37
C GLU A 413 -4.09 -32.12 -12.84
N LEU A 414 -3.39 -31.99 -13.96
CA LEU A 414 -3.17 -30.69 -14.60
C LEU A 414 -4.27 -30.42 -15.62
N VAL A 415 -4.88 -29.23 -15.52
CA VAL A 415 -5.99 -28.81 -16.38
C VAL A 415 -5.71 -27.49 -17.07
N ALA A 416 -6.16 -27.34 -18.31
CA ALA A 416 -6.02 -26.07 -19.02
C ALA A 416 -7.12 -25.08 -18.57
N ALA A 417 -6.80 -24.19 -17.63
CA ALA A 417 -7.70 -23.13 -17.21
C ALA A 417 -7.61 -21.85 -18.07
N ARG A 418 -6.61 -21.76 -18.95
CA ARG A 418 -6.40 -20.61 -19.84
C ARG A 418 -7.64 -20.24 -20.68
N PRO A 419 -8.37 -21.20 -21.29
CA PRO A 419 -9.60 -20.92 -22.04
C PRO A 419 -10.70 -20.25 -21.19
N LEU A 420 -10.69 -20.47 -19.87
CA LEU A 420 -11.62 -19.84 -18.95
C LEU A 420 -11.23 -18.40 -18.66
N LEU A 421 -9.96 -18.16 -18.34
CA LEU A 421 -9.45 -16.86 -17.91
C LEU A 421 -9.32 -15.86 -19.07
N GLU A 422 -9.04 -16.36 -20.28
CA GLU A 422 -8.86 -15.57 -21.51
C GLU A 422 -10.14 -15.57 -22.39
N ALA A 423 -11.26 -16.09 -21.90
CA ALA A 423 -12.49 -16.13 -22.66
C ALA A 423 -12.91 -14.71 -23.13
N PRO A 424 -13.24 -14.54 -24.42
CA PRO A 424 -13.57 -13.22 -24.97
C PRO A 424 -14.93 -12.67 -24.50
N SER A 425 -15.79 -13.53 -23.95
CA SER A 425 -17.12 -13.16 -23.50
C SER A 425 -17.63 -14.07 -22.37
N PRO A 426 -18.63 -13.65 -21.61
CA PRO A 426 -19.30 -14.50 -20.62
C PRO A 426 -19.83 -15.82 -21.19
N ALA A 427 -20.39 -15.81 -22.41
CA ALA A 427 -20.87 -17.03 -23.05
C ALA A 427 -19.74 -18.00 -23.39
N ALA A 428 -18.59 -17.50 -23.87
CA ALA A 428 -17.41 -18.32 -24.11
C ALA A 428 -16.83 -18.90 -22.81
N PHE A 429 -16.87 -18.13 -21.73
CA PHE A 429 -16.51 -18.62 -20.39
C PHE A 429 -17.44 -19.75 -19.94
N ASP A 430 -18.75 -19.56 -20.06
CA ASP A 430 -19.76 -20.56 -19.67
C ASP A 430 -19.60 -21.87 -20.49
N GLN A 431 -19.23 -21.77 -21.78
CA GLN A 431 -18.90 -22.93 -22.62
C GLN A 431 -17.63 -23.63 -22.14
N ALA A 432 -16.55 -22.86 -21.85
CA ALA A 432 -15.31 -23.42 -21.33
C ALA A 432 -15.52 -24.12 -19.96
N VAL A 433 -16.40 -23.60 -19.10
CA VAL A 433 -16.82 -24.27 -17.85
C VAL A 433 -17.52 -25.59 -18.16
N ALA A 434 -18.40 -25.62 -19.17
CA ALA A 434 -19.09 -26.84 -19.59
C ALA A 434 -18.12 -27.90 -20.10
N ASP A 435 -17.17 -27.49 -20.94
CA ASP A 435 -16.14 -28.36 -21.52
C ASP A 435 -15.21 -28.93 -20.44
N LEU A 436 -14.81 -28.09 -19.46
CA LEU A 436 -13.97 -28.54 -18.36
C LEU A 436 -14.70 -29.52 -17.44
N ALA A 437 -15.99 -29.25 -17.15
CA ALA A 437 -16.83 -30.14 -16.37
C ALA A 437 -17.00 -31.53 -17.02
N ALA A 438 -17.00 -31.58 -18.35
CA ALA A 438 -17.14 -32.83 -19.09
C ALA A 438 -15.83 -33.60 -19.29
N ARG A 439 -14.70 -32.89 -19.44
CA ARG A 439 -13.39 -33.51 -19.81
C ARG A 439 -12.58 -33.96 -18.60
N VAL A 440 -12.67 -33.27 -17.50
CA VAL A 440 -11.94 -33.60 -16.28
C VAL A 440 -12.67 -34.67 -15.52
N ASP A 441 -11.96 -35.70 -15.11
CA ASP A 441 -12.52 -36.70 -14.19
C ASP A 441 -12.63 -36.11 -12.79
N TRP A 442 -13.83 -35.67 -12.42
CA TRP A 442 -14.11 -35.18 -11.09
C TRP A 442 -14.28 -36.30 -10.06
N GLY A 443 -14.08 -37.58 -10.48
CA GLY A 443 -13.98 -38.76 -9.63
C GLY A 443 -15.20 -39.00 -8.74
N GLY A 444 -16.39 -38.59 -9.15
CA GLY A 444 -17.56 -38.67 -8.30
C GLY A 444 -17.51 -37.77 -7.06
N ALA A 445 -16.76 -36.66 -7.11
CA ALA A 445 -16.53 -35.75 -5.99
C ALA A 445 -17.80 -35.44 -5.19
N ASP A 446 -17.71 -35.56 -3.86
CA ASP A 446 -18.74 -35.12 -2.93
C ASP A 446 -18.62 -33.64 -2.59
N LEU A 447 -17.41 -33.06 -2.79
CA LEU A 447 -17.08 -31.68 -2.54
C LEU A 447 -15.99 -31.20 -3.47
N ILE A 448 -16.15 -30.00 -4.02
CA ILE A 448 -15.11 -29.28 -4.77
C ILE A 448 -14.68 -28.08 -3.95
N VAL A 449 -13.38 -27.98 -3.67
CA VAL A 449 -12.76 -26.90 -2.92
C VAL A 449 -11.96 -26.02 -3.87
N ALA A 450 -12.39 -24.79 -4.09
CA ALA A 450 -11.65 -23.79 -4.84
C ALA A 450 -10.72 -23.00 -3.88
N ASN A 451 -9.42 -23.15 -4.04
CA ASN A 451 -8.42 -22.53 -3.17
C ASN A 451 -7.85 -21.27 -3.85
N THR A 452 -8.20 -20.11 -3.39
CA THR A 452 -7.95 -18.76 -3.89
C THR A 452 -9.01 -18.21 -4.83
N MET A 453 -9.07 -16.88 -4.97
CA MET A 453 -9.90 -16.23 -5.98
C MET A 453 -9.57 -16.69 -7.40
N GLN A 454 -8.30 -16.98 -7.70
CA GLN A 454 -7.89 -17.43 -9.04
C GLN A 454 -8.57 -18.75 -9.46
N SER A 455 -8.99 -19.54 -8.48
CA SER A 455 -9.69 -20.80 -8.70
C SER A 455 -11.23 -20.64 -8.73
N PHE A 456 -11.76 -19.41 -8.84
CA PHE A 456 -13.19 -19.12 -8.82
C PHE A 456 -13.99 -19.94 -9.83
N TRP A 457 -13.38 -20.26 -10.97
CA TRP A 457 -13.96 -21.04 -12.05
C TRP A 457 -14.38 -22.47 -11.62
N ALA A 458 -13.80 -23.00 -10.55
CA ALA A 458 -14.18 -24.31 -10.01
C ALA A 458 -15.60 -24.28 -9.38
N VAL A 459 -16.07 -23.11 -8.95
CA VAL A 459 -17.42 -22.97 -8.36
C VAL A 459 -18.53 -23.18 -9.41
N PRO A 460 -18.55 -22.49 -10.57
CA PRO A 460 -19.52 -22.81 -11.63
C PRO A 460 -19.36 -24.24 -12.18
N VAL A 461 -18.16 -24.83 -12.21
CA VAL A 461 -17.97 -26.24 -12.53
C VAL A 461 -18.71 -27.12 -11.50
N ALA A 462 -18.50 -26.90 -10.22
CA ALA A 462 -19.18 -27.63 -9.14
C ALA A 462 -20.71 -27.54 -9.27
N ARG A 463 -21.23 -26.33 -9.53
CA ARG A 463 -22.66 -26.11 -9.73
C ARG A 463 -23.21 -26.91 -10.93
N ARG A 464 -22.48 -26.95 -12.05
CA ARG A 464 -22.85 -27.72 -13.23
C ARG A 464 -22.88 -29.22 -12.95
N LEU A 465 -21.96 -29.70 -12.15
CA LEU A 465 -21.90 -31.09 -11.68
C LEU A 465 -22.92 -31.40 -10.55
N ARG A 466 -23.67 -30.40 -10.09
CA ARG A 466 -24.57 -30.49 -8.92
C ARG A 466 -23.84 -30.96 -7.66
N LYS A 467 -22.64 -30.38 -7.43
CA LYS A 467 -21.82 -30.67 -6.27
C LYS A 467 -21.67 -29.44 -5.39
N PRO A 468 -21.64 -29.61 -4.05
CA PRO A 468 -21.35 -28.51 -3.14
C PRO A 468 -19.92 -28.02 -3.35
N SER A 469 -19.68 -26.72 -3.04
CA SER A 469 -18.37 -26.10 -3.19
C SER A 469 -18.00 -25.24 -1.99
N LEU A 470 -16.69 -25.26 -1.67
CA LEU A 470 -16.03 -24.29 -0.80
C LEU A 470 -15.17 -23.36 -1.65
N LEU A 471 -15.27 -22.06 -1.44
CA LEU A 471 -14.40 -21.07 -2.04
C LEU A 471 -13.56 -20.42 -0.94
N TYR A 472 -12.25 -20.71 -0.90
CA TYR A 472 -11.31 -20.08 0.01
C TYR A 472 -10.77 -18.78 -0.59
N ILE A 473 -10.76 -17.72 0.20
CA ILE A 473 -10.25 -16.41 -0.21
C ILE A 473 -8.99 -16.08 0.60
N HIS A 474 -7.87 -16.05 -0.11
CA HIS A 474 -6.54 -15.72 0.42
C HIS A 474 -6.12 -14.28 0.10
N GLU A 475 -6.85 -13.61 -0.78
CA GLU A 475 -6.53 -12.29 -1.30
C GLU A 475 -7.24 -11.21 -0.49
N SER A 476 -6.54 -10.13 -0.20
CA SER A 476 -7.08 -8.97 0.52
C SER A 476 -7.69 -7.91 -0.40
N ALA A 477 -7.39 -7.97 -1.70
CA ALA A 477 -7.96 -7.09 -2.70
C ALA A 477 -9.37 -7.54 -3.10
N THR A 478 -10.18 -6.59 -3.57
CA THR A 478 -11.49 -6.92 -4.15
C THR A 478 -11.33 -7.73 -5.44
N VAL A 479 -12.37 -8.47 -5.83
CA VAL A 479 -12.39 -9.26 -7.07
C VAL A 479 -11.91 -8.43 -8.26
N ARG A 480 -12.45 -7.23 -8.42
CA ARG A 480 -12.13 -6.36 -9.55
C ARG A 480 -10.69 -5.88 -9.54
N ARG A 481 -10.20 -5.47 -8.36
CA ARG A 481 -8.80 -5.03 -8.21
C ARG A 481 -7.81 -6.16 -8.46
N PHE A 482 -8.11 -7.33 -7.95
CA PHE A 482 -7.27 -8.51 -8.08
C PHE A 482 -7.17 -8.98 -9.54
N PHE A 483 -8.30 -9.03 -10.24
CA PHE A 483 -8.35 -9.54 -11.61
C PHE A 483 -8.10 -8.50 -12.70
N ALA A 484 -8.00 -7.21 -12.37
CA ALA A 484 -7.78 -6.14 -13.35
C ALA A 484 -6.63 -6.42 -14.35
N PRO A 485 -5.47 -6.96 -13.93
CA PRO A 485 -4.36 -7.20 -14.84
C PRO A 485 -4.49 -8.49 -15.67
N VAL A 486 -5.34 -9.44 -15.27
CA VAL A 486 -5.32 -10.81 -15.82
C VAL A 486 -6.64 -11.28 -16.42
N LEU A 487 -7.77 -10.67 -16.07
CA LEU A 487 -9.10 -11.09 -16.52
C LEU A 487 -9.72 -10.02 -17.42
N ALA A 488 -10.28 -10.43 -18.56
CA ALA A 488 -10.99 -9.52 -19.43
C ALA A 488 -12.17 -8.85 -18.67
N PRO A 489 -12.39 -7.53 -18.82
CA PRO A 489 -13.43 -6.82 -18.08
C PRO A 489 -14.84 -7.43 -18.14
N PRO A 490 -15.30 -8.03 -19.26
CA PRO A 490 -16.61 -8.70 -19.34
C PRO A 490 -16.74 -9.94 -18.44
N LEU A 491 -15.61 -10.54 -18.00
CA LEU A 491 -15.60 -11.73 -17.16
C LEU A 491 -15.60 -11.42 -15.66
N LEU A 492 -15.33 -10.16 -15.27
CA LEU A 492 -15.32 -9.77 -13.86
C LEU A 492 -16.63 -10.10 -13.12
N PRO A 493 -17.83 -9.91 -13.72
CA PRO A 493 -19.08 -10.34 -13.10
C PRO A 493 -19.11 -11.86 -12.81
N ARG A 494 -18.52 -12.72 -13.66
CA ARG A 494 -18.45 -14.18 -13.42
C ARG A 494 -17.61 -14.51 -12.19
N ALA A 495 -16.51 -13.78 -11.98
CA ALA A 495 -15.70 -13.95 -10.78
C ALA A 495 -16.43 -13.47 -9.51
N GLU A 496 -17.19 -12.36 -9.58
CA GLU A 496 -18.05 -11.90 -8.47
C GLU A 496 -19.22 -12.86 -8.19
N GLU A 497 -19.85 -13.38 -9.23
CA GLU A 497 -20.95 -14.36 -9.12
C GLU A 497 -20.53 -15.64 -8.39
N ALA A 498 -19.28 -16.08 -8.54
CA ALA A 498 -18.78 -17.28 -7.86
C ALA A 498 -18.92 -17.20 -6.34
N PHE A 499 -18.83 -16.00 -5.75
CA PHE A 499 -19.04 -15.81 -4.30
C PHE A 499 -20.48 -16.13 -3.88
N GLY A 500 -21.47 -15.76 -4.68
CA GLY A 500 -22.87 -16.07 -4.43
C GLY A 500 -23.25 -17.51 -4.76
N LEU A 501 -22.54 -18.16 -5.69
CA LEU A 501 -22.80 -19.52 -6.16
C LEU A 501 -22.16 -20.59 -5.24
N ALA A 502 -21.09 -20.25 -4.52
CA ALA A 502 -20.42 -21.17 -3.63
C ALA A 502 -21.32 -21.56 -2.45
N SER A 503 -21.33 -22.84 -2.08
CA SER A 503 -22.07 -23.32 -0.89
C SER A 503 -21.57 -22.64 0.38
N ARG A 504 -20.25 -22.39 0.46
CA ARG A 504 -19.61 -21.57 1.47
C ARG A 504 -18.44 -20.82 0.87
N VAL A 505 -18.25 -19.58 1.28
CA VAL A 505 -17.04 -18.77 1.03
C VAL A 505 -16.29 -18.61 2.35
N VAL A 506 -15.05 -19.04 2.38
CA VAL A 506 -14.22 -19.07 3.59
C VAL A 506 -13.10 -18.03 3.47
N PHE A 507 -13.16 -17.03 4.32
CA PHE A 507 -12.13 -16.01 4.42
C PHE A 507 -11.12 -16.39 5.50
N ILE A 508 -9.83 -16.30 5.17
CA ILE A 508 -8.77 -16.60 6.14
C ILE A 508 -8.45 -15.40 7.05
N ALA A 509 -8.99 -14.23 6.77
CA ALA A 509 -8.92 -13.02 7.59
C ALA A 509 -10.30 -12.33 7.65
N ALA A 510 -10.68 -11.83 8.82
CA ALA A 510 -11.93 -11.11 9.01
C ALA A 510 -11.94 -9.78 8.22
N ALA A 511 -10.78 -9.09 8.15
CA ALA A 511 -10.60 -7.89 7.34
C ALA A 511 -10.91 -8.16 5.85
N THR A 512 -10.51 -9.31 5.33
CA THR A 512 -10.79 -9.72 3.94
C THR A 512 -12.29 -10.01 3.74
N GLN A 513 -12.96 -10.64 4.70
CA GLN A 513 -14.41 -10.83 4.63
C GLN A 513 -15.15 -9.50 4.53
N ALA A 514 -14.74 -8.50 5.32
CA ALA A 514 -15.35 -7.17 5.29
C ALA A 514 -15.24 -6.49 3.91
N VAL A 515 -14.12 -6.67 3.21
CA VAL A 515 -13.89 -6.15 1.84
C VAL A 515 -14.91 -6.71 0.85
N HIS A 516 -15.31 -7.97 1.01
CA HIS A 516 -16.19 -8.68 0.09
C HIS A 516 -17.67 -8.75 0.56
N ALA A 517 -18.02 -8.12 1.68
CA ALA A 517 -19.33 -8.26 2.33
C ALA A 517 -20.54 -8.05 1.38
N ARG A 518 -20.40 -7.17 0.36
CA ARG A 518 -21.43 -6.93 -0.65
C ARG A 518 -21.73 -8.12 -1.56
N LEU A 519 -20.81 -9.08 -1.66
CA LEU A 519 -20.95 -10.27 -2.50
C LEU A 519 -21.62 -11.43 -1.76
N GLU A 520 -21.86 -11.29 -0.44
CA GLU A 520 -22.53 -12.31 0.36
C GLU A 520 -23.95 -12.57 -0.13
N ARG A 521 -24.26 -13.85 -0.30
CA ARG A 521 -25.61 -14.33 -0.62
C ARG A 521 -25.98 -15.43 0.38
N HIS A 522 -27.20 -15.39 0.85
CA HIS A 522 -27.78 -16.45 1.69
C HIS A 522 -26.97 -16.80 2.95
N GLY A 523 -26.16 -15.85 3.46
CA GLY A 523 -25.34 -16.09 4.64
C GLY A 523 -24.28 -17.16 4.44
N ASN A 524 -23.70 -17.26 3.24
CA ASN A 524 -22.69 -18.26 2.91
C ASN A 524 -21.25 -17.88 3.28
N PHE A 525 -21.00 -16.67 3.78
CA PHE A 525 -19.67 -16.20 4.18
C PHE A 525 -19.30 -16.66 5.58
N LEU A 526 -18.08 -17.18 5.73
CA LEU A 526 -17.50 -17.62 6.99
C LEU A 526 -16.05 -17.12 7.13
N TYR A 527 -15.66 -16.81 8.33
CA TYR A 527 -14.27 -16.56 8.70
C TYR A 527 -13.68 -17.78 9.38
N LEU A 528 -12.57 -18.27 8.88
CA LEU A 528 -11.79 -19.36 9.48
C LEU A 528 -10.31 -19.14 9.18
N PRO A 529 -9.47 -18.82 10.18
CA PRO A 529 -8.09 -18.43 9.97
C PRO A 529 -7.24 -19.57 9.40
N SER A 530 -6.18 -19.23 8.68
CA SER A 530 -5.13 -20.14 8.25
C SER A 530 -4.30 -20.64 9.45
N TRP A 531 -3.34 -21.51 9.21
CA TRP A 531 -2.53 -22.20 10.22
C TRP A 531 -1.07 -22.31 9.83
N ILE A 532 -0.26 -22.67 10.82
CA ILE A 532 1.09 -23.23 10.66
C ILE A 532 1.26 -24.47 11.53
N ASP A 533 2.19 -25.32 11.16
CA ASP A 533 2.59 -26.49 11.97
C ASP A 533 3.67 -26.09 12.97
N VAL A 534 3.22 -25.66 14.17
CA VAL A 534 4.12 -25.21 15.26
C VAL A 534 5.03 -26.35 15.73
N ALA A 535 4.54 -27.61 15.73
CA ALA A 535 5.34 -28.76 16.14
C ALA A 535 6.49 -29.02 15.16
N ARG A 536 6.23 -28.98 13.85
CA ARG A 536 7.23 -29.14 12.81
C ARG A 536 8.30 -28.04 12.88
N ILE A 537 7.88 -26.80 13.13
CA ILE A 537 8.80 -25.67 13.30
C ILE A 537 9.70 -25.91 14.53
N GLY A 538 9.11 -26.35 15.66
CA GLY A 538 9.86 -26.67 16.86
C GLY A 538 10.87 -27.81 16.66
N GLN A 539 10.48 -28.89 15.97
CA GLN A 539 11.37 -29.99 15.61
C GLN A 539 12.52 -29.51 14.71
N PHE A 540 12.22 -28.70 13.70
CA PHE A 540 13.26 -28.13 12.85
C PHE A 540 14.25 -27.28 13.65
N ALA A 541 13.74 -26.38 14.50
CA ALA A 541 14.58 -25.52 15.33
C ALA A 541 15.49 -26.31 16.29
N ALA A 542 15.01 -27.41 16.82
CA ALA A 542 15.79 -28.31 17.70
C ALA A 542 16.87 -29.10 16.92
N ALA A 543 16.55 -29.51 15.70
CA ALA A 543 17.45 -30.35 14.87
C ALA A 543 18.56 -29.54 14.16
N HIS A 544 18.43 -28.22 14.07
CA HIS A 544 19.37 -27.39 13.29
C HIS A 544 20.10 -26.37 14.16
N ASP A 545 21.42 -26.53 14.25
CA ASP A 545 22.28 -25.54 14.94
C ASP A 545 22.34 -24.23 14.17
N ARG A 546 22.05 -23.14 14.88
CA ARG A 546 22.01 -21.78 14.30
C ARG A 546 23.37 -21.33 13.76
N ALA A 547 24.45 -21.61 14.48
CA ALA A 547 25.80 -21.22 14.08
C ALA A 547 26.24 -22.01 12.83
N ALA A 548 25.89 -23.29 12.74
CA ALA A 548 26.16 -24.10 11.56
C ALA A 548 25.40 -23.57 10.32
N LEU A 549 24.13 -23.18 10.48
CA LEU A 549 23.37 -22.55 9.39
C LEU A 549 23.99 -21.24 8.94
N ARG A 550 24.42 -20.38 9.86
CA ARG A 550 25.09 -19.12 9.52
C ARG A 550 26.38 -19.35 8.71
N ARG A 551 27.22 -20.29 9.14
CA ARG A 551 28.43 -20.65 8.38
C ARG A 551 28.09 -21.18 6.99
N ARG A 552 27.08 -22.04 6.88
CA ARG A 552 26.62 -22.60 5.58
C ARG A 552 26.19 -21.51 4.60
N HIS A 553 25.52 -20.48 5.09
CA HIS A 553 25.06 -19.36 4.28
C HIS A 553 26.08 -18.20 4.17
N GLY A 554 27.31 -18.37 4.64
CA GLY A 554 28.37 -17.37 4.54
C GLY A 554 28.10 -16.12 5.39
N LEU A 555 27.30 -16.24 6.46
CA LEU A 555 26.99 -15.14 7.35
C LEU A 555 28.01 -15.05 8.49
N ALA A 556 28.39 -13.84 8.88
CA ALA A 556 29.29 -13.60 9.98
C ALA A 556 28.69 -14.11 11.31
N ALA A 557 29.50 -14.77 12.13
CA ALA A 557 29.04 -15.42 13.37
C ALA A 557 28.47 -14.42 14.38
N ASP A 558 29.06 -13.24 14.45
CA ASP A 558 28.76 -12.13 15.35
C ASP A 558 27.76 -11.12 14.77
N ALA A 559 27.39 -11.25 13.49
CA ALA A 559 26.44 -10.33 12.87
C ALA A 559 25.02 -10.52 13.39
N ILE A 560 24.30 -9.42 13.50
CA ILE A 560 22.84 -9.43 13.62
C ILE A 560 22.24 -9.70 12.24
N VAL A 561 21.46 -10.76 12.12
CA VAL A 561 20.81 -11.14 10.86
C VAL A 561 19.35 -10.72 10.87
N VAL A 562 18.97 -9.88 9.93
CA VAL A 562 17.61 -9.38 9.74
C VAL A 562 17.03 -10.00 8.47
N ALA A 563 15.95 -10.77 8.58
CA ALA A 563 15.35 -11.45 7.45
C ALA A 563 14.00 -10.85 7.02
N ASN A 564 13.83 -10.76 5.70
CA ASN A 564 12.56 -10.57 5.02
C ASN A 564 12.36 -11.80 4.11
N VAL A 565 11.38 -12.64 4.43
CA VAL A 565 11.13 -13.92 3.72
C VAL A 565 9.79 -13.84 3.01
N GLY A 566 9.78 -14.25 1.74
CA GLY A 566 8.60 -14.29 0.89
C GLY A 566 8.93 -13.91 -0.56
N SER A 567 8.00 -14.10 -1.47
CA SER A 567 8.19 -13.75 -2.88
C SER A 567 8.70 -12.31 -3.03
N VAL A 568 9.79 -12.12 -3.74
CA VAL A 568 10.34 -10.78 -4.03
C VAL A 568 9.51 -10.17 -5.15
N CYS A 569 8.59 -9.28 -4.78
CA CYS A 569 7.69 -8.60 -5.70
C CYS A 569 7.22 -7.26 -5.12
N GLU A 570 6.71 -6.39 -5.98
CA GLU A 570 6.30 -5.03 -5.65
C GLU A 570 5.34 -4.96 -4.45
N ARG A 571 4.36 -5.85 -4.40
CA ARG A 571 3.38 -5.96 -3.29
C ARG A 571 4.02 -6.22 -1.93
N LYS A 572 5.16 -6.91 -1.89
CA LYS A 572 5.90 -7.24 -0.66
C LYS A 572 6.83 -6.12 -0.19
N GLY A 573 7.04 -5.08 -1.01
CA GLY A 573 7.68 -3.83 -0.60
C GLY A 573 9.16 -3.94 -0.22
N GLN A 574 9.93 -4.87 -0.79
CA GLN A 574 11.37 -4.98 -0.48
C GLN A 574 12.14 -3.69 -0.80
N HIS A 575 11.68 -2.89 -1.76
CA HIS A 575 12.27 -1.58 -2.05
C HIS A 575 12.11 -0.60 -0.87
N VAL A 576 11.01 -0.67 -0.11
CA VAL A 576 10.81 0.10 1.13
C VAL A 576 11.75 -0.42 2.23
N PHE A 577 11.93 -1.74 2.30
CA PHE A 577 12.87 -2.34 3.24
C PHE A 577 14.32 -1.90 2.96
N ILE A 578 14.75 -1.86 1.69
CA ILE A 578 16.08 -1.34 1.30
C ILE A 578 16.25 0.12 1.72
N GLN A 579 15.23 0.96 1.55
CA GLN A 579 15.28 2.35 2.02
C GLN A 579 15.37 2.44 3.54
N ALA A 580 14.63 1.59 4.24
CA ALA A 580 14.70 1.54 5.70
C ALA A 580 16.08 1.06 6.20
N ILE A 581 16.72 0.13 5.50
CA ILE A 581 18.10 -0.29 5.79
C ILE A 581 19.05 0.89 5.66
N GLU A 582 18.98 1.63 4.56
CA GLU A 582 19.83 2.81 4.34
C GLU A 582 19.65 3.86 5.44
N GLU A 583 18.42 4.19 5.81
CA GLU A 583 18.13 5.14 6.87
C GLU A 583 18.65 4.66 8.23
N LEU A 584 18.44 3.39 8.55
CA LEU A 584 18.91 2.77 9.78
C LEU A 584 20.45 2.77 9.87
N GLU A 585 21.13 2.33 8.82
CA GLU A 585 22.61 2.30 8.81
C GLU A 585 23.23 3.69 8.93
N ARG A 586 22.65 4.68 8.24
CA ARG A 586 23.07 6.07 8.35
C ARG A 586 22.86 6.63 9.77
N GLU A 587 21.69 6.36 10.38
CA GLU A 587 21.40 6.81 11.74
C GLU A 587 22.35 6.16 12.76
N LEU A 588 22.58 4.85 12.66
CA LEU A 588 23.47 4.12 13.55
C LEU A 588 24.93 4.57 13.41
N ALA A 589 25.37 4.93 12.21
CA ALA A 589 26.74 5.43 11.99
C ALA A 589 26.97 6.80 12.62
N VAL A 590 25.96 7.67 12.70
CA VAL A 590 26.11 9.05 13.19
C VAL A 590 25.87 9.16 14.70
N ARG A 591 24.86 8.55 15.23
CA ARG A 591 24.39 8.74 16.62
C ARG A 591 23.85 7.46 17.28
N GLY A 592 24.06 6.31 16.67
CA GLY A 592 23.46 5.07 17.12
C GLY A 592 24.22 4.42 18.29
N PRO A 593 23.55 3.52 19.04
CA PRO A 593 24.23 2.63 19.97
C PRO A 593 25.21 1.72 19.21
N SER A 594 26.27 1.30 19.89
CA SER A 594 27.20 0.31 19.34
C SER A 594 26.48 -1.04 19.23
N LEU A 595 26.07 -1.39 18.03
CA LEU A 595 25.47 -2.69 17.71
C LEU A 595 26.47 -3.51 16.88
N PRO A 596 26.43 -4.86 16.98
CA PRO A 596 27.21 -5.73 16.08
C PRO A 596 26.94 -5.43 14.62
N PRO A 597 27.81 -5.86 13.69
CA PRO A 597 27.57 -5.77 12.26
C PRO A 597 26.20 -6.37 11.89
N ARG A 598 25.51 -5.82 10.91
CA ARG A 598 24.18 -6.27 10.47
C ARG A 598 24.28 -6.85 9.07
N GLN A 599 23.52 -7.91 8.84
CA GLN A 599 23.30 -8.50 7.52
C GLN A 599 21.78 -8.62 7.27
N TYR A 600 21.34 -8.12 6.14
CA TYR A 600 19.94 -8.05 5.77
C TYR A 600 19.65 -9.03 4.63
N LEU A 601 18.74 -9.97 4.85
CA LEU A 601 18.41 -11.02 3.90
C LEU A 601 17.03 -10.79 3.32
N MET A 602 16.91 -10.73 2.00
CA MET A 602 15.64 -10.75 1.27
C MET A 602 15.54 -12.09 0.54
N VAL A 603 14.78 -13.02 1.12
CA VAL A 603 14.72 -14.43 0.70
C VAL A 603 13.46 -14.67 -0.12
N GLY A 604 13.59 -15.26 -1.28
CA GLY A 604 12.50 -15.60 -2.21
C GLY A 604 12.59 -14.84 -3.54
N ALA A 605 13.81 -14.50 -3.95
CA ALA A 605 14.07 -13.81 -5.20
C ALA A 605 13.82 -14.74 -6.41
N ARG A 606 13.08 -14.23 -7.38
CA ARG A 606 12.85 -14.85 -8.69
C ARG A 606 13.33 -13.89 -9.77
N PRO A 607 13.90 -14.37 -10.89
CA PRO A 607 14.32 -13.52 -12.00
C PRO A 607 13.17 -12.63 -12.50
N GLY A 608 13.46 -11.37 -12.74
CA GLY A 608 12.50 -10.40 -13.26
C GLY A 608 12.90 -8.95 -13.00
N ALA A 609 12.22 -8.03 -13.67
CA ALA A 609 12.56 -6.61 -13.65
C ALA A 609 12.57 -6.02 -12.23
N TYR A 610 11.65 -6.43 -11.36
CA TYR A 610 11.63 -5.97 -9.98
C TYR A 610 12.89 -6.34 -9.21
N LEU A 611 13.36 -7.60 -9.35
CA LEU A 611 14.61 -8.06 -8.72
C LEU A 611 15.81 -7.28 -9.26
N ASP A 612 15.86 -7.02 -10.57
CA ASP A 612 16.95 -6.26 -11.19
C ASP A 612 16.99 -4.81 -10.68
N GLY A 613 15.81 -4.20 -10.49
CA GLY A 613 15.69 -2.89 -9.87
C GLY A 613 16.20 -2.87 -8.41
N LEU A 614 15.91 -3.92 -7.62
CA LEU A 614 16.42 -4.03 -6.25
C LEU A 614 17.95 -4.20 -6.24
N ARG A 615 18.50 -5.04 -7.11
CA ARG A 615 19.96 -5.22 -7.26
C ARG A 615 20.64 -3.90 -7.58
N HIS A 616 20.09 -3.18 -8.55
CA HIS A 616 20.60 -1.86 -8.92
C HIS A 616 20.53 -0.88 -7.74
N THR A 617 19.42 -0.81 -7.03
CA THR A 617 19.25 0.07 -5.87
C THR A 617 20.25 -0.26 -4.76
N ILE A 618 20.46 -1.53 -4.44
CA ILE A 618 21.45 -1.98 -3.45
C ILE A 618 22.85 -1.55 -3.86
N ALA A 619 23.24 -1.78 -5.11
CA ALA A 619 24.54 -1.40 -5.64
C ALA A 619 24.73 0.12 -5.65
N LEU A 620 23.75 0.88 -6.12
CA LEU A 620 23.77 2.33 -6.18
C LEU A 620 23.97 2.97 -4.80
N ARG A 621 23.39 2.37 -3.76
CA ARG A 621 23.45 2.87 -2.38
C ARG A 621 24.63 2.29 -1.59
N GLY A 622 25.44 1.44 -2.19
CA GLY A 622 26.60 0.80 -1.54
C GLY A 622 26.22 -0.08 -0.34
N LEU A 623 25.02 -0.66 -0.34
CA LEU A 623 24.54 -1.53 0.75
C LEU A 623 25.11 -2.94 0.64
N THR A 624 26.40 -3.11 0.94
CA THR A 624 27.09 -4.40 0.80
C THR A 624 26.61 -5.49 1.76
N ASN A 625 25.87 -5.11 2.80
CA ASN A 625 25.30 -5.99 3.81
C ASN A 625 23.83 -6.37 3.53
N ALA A 626 23.24 -5.93 2.41
CA ALA A 626 21.90 -6.28 1.96
C ALA A 626 21.99 -7.35 0.87
N LEU A 627 21.48 -8.55 1.15
CA LEU A 627 21.63 -9.75 0.33
C LEU A 627 20.27 -10.20 -0.22
N LEU A 628 20.24 -10.47 -1.52
CA LEU A 628 19.10 -11.07 -2.21
C LEU A 628 19.35 -12.57 -2.34
N VAL A 629 18.48 -13.37 -1.74
CA VAL A 629 18.58 -14.83 -1.72
C VAL A 629 17.48 -15.42 -2.62
N GLU A 630 17.86 -16.34 -3.50
CA GLU A 630 16.92 -17.01 -4.38
C GLU A 630 15.82 -17.77 -3.62
N GLU A 631 14.71 -17.98 -4.29
CA GLU A 631 13.62 -18.79 -3.74
C GLU A 631 14.11 -20.20 -3.41
N THR A 632 13.75 -20.67 -2.25
CA THR A 632 14.21 -21.96 -1.72
C THR A 632 13.13 -22.69 -0.94
N PRO A 633 13.05 -24.03 -1.02
CA PRO A 633 12.20 -24.82 -0.14
C PRO A 633 12.71 -24.86 1.30
N ALA A 634 13.96 -24.46 1.55
CA ALA A 634 14.60 -24.44 2.86
C ALA A 634 14.35 -23.13 3.64
N ALA A 635 13.19 -22.47 3.46
CA ALA A 635 12.88 -21.19 4.09
C ALA A 635 13.04 -21.18 5.62
N TYR A 636 12.83 -22.33 6.29
CA TYR A 636 12.99 -22.47 7.74
C TYR A 636 14.42 -22.22 8.23
N GLU A 637 15.43 -22.47 7.40
CA GLU A 637 16.82 -22.14 7.72
C GLU A 637 16.98 -20.64 7.99
N PHE A 638 16.34 -19.79 7.16
CA PHE A 638 16.44 -18.33 7.26
C PHE A 638 15.71 -17.75 8.47
N TYR A 639 14.62 -18.35 8.92
CA TYR A 639 14.05 -17.96 10.21
C TYR A 639 14.97 -18.42 11.36
N ARG A 640 15.50 -19.65 11.32
CA ARG A 640 16.32 -20.22 12.40
C ARG A 640 17.62 -19.43 12.63
N LEU A 641 18.27 -18.96 11.55
CA LEU A 641 19.54 -18.22 11.62
C LEU A 641 19.39 -16.73 11.96
N SER A 642 18.18 -16.17 11.90
CA SER A 642 17.91 -14.73 12.03
C SER A 642 17.73 -14.28 13.48
N ASP A 643 17.89 -12.97 13.71
CA ASP A 643 17.68 -12.27 14.99
C ASP A 643 16.42 -11.41 14.98
N LEU A 644 16.02 -10.93 13.80
CA LEU A 644 14.86 -10.07 13.59
C LEU A 644 14.19 -10.45 12.27
N PHE A 645 12.87 -10.45 12.26
CA PHE A 645 12.06 -10.60 11.07
C PHE A 645 11.40 -9.28 10.68
N VAL A 646 11.45 -8.92 9.41
CA VAL A 646 10.84 -7.70 8.86
C VAL A 646 9.86 -8.05 7.76
N CYS A 647 8.64 -7.53 7.84
CA CYS A 647 7.64 -7.60 6.77
C CYS A 647 7.32 -6.18 6.31
N SER A 648 7.66 -5.85 5.06
CA SER A 648 7.50 -4.52 4.46
C SER A 648 6.33 -4.40 3.49
N SER A 649 5.41 -5.34 3.52
CA SER A 649 4.35 -5.53 2.53
C SER A 649 3.38 -4.34 2.47
N PHE A 650 2.92 -4.01 1.26
CA PHE A 650 1.80 -3.08 1.06
C PHE A 650 0.44 -3.75 1.22
N GLU A 651 0.38 -5.07 1.05
CA GLU A 651 -0.86 -5.81 1.05
C GLU A 651 -0.64 -7.26 1.49
N GLU A 652 -1.35 -7.69 2.54
CA GLU A 652 -1.35 -9.04 3.08
C GLU A 652 -2.75 -9.39 3.58
N SER A 653 -3.20 -10.60 3.30
CA SER A 653 -4.42 -11.12 3.92
C SER A 653 -4.12 -11.74 5.28
N PHE A 654 -3.40 -12.87 5.27
CA PHE A 654 -3.02 -13.61 6.47
C PHE A 654 -1.64 -14.24 6.25
N PRO A 655 -0.54 -13.46 6.39
CA PRO A 655 0.78 -13.87 5.94
C PRO A 655 1.36 -15.01 6.77
N ARG A 656 1.51 -16.18 6.15
CA ARG A 656 2.13 -17.37 6.74
C ARG A 656 3.54 -17.08 7.28
N VAL A 657 4.30 -16.25 6.58
CA VAL A 657 5.67 -15.89 6.96
C VAL A 657 5.78 -15.20 8.32
N LEU A 658 4.76 -14.42 8.72
CA LEU A 658 4.71 -13.81 10.05
C LEU A 658 4.42 -14.84 11.14
N MET A 659 3.52 -15.78 10.86
CA MET A 659 3.24 -16.88 11.81
C MET A 659 4.48 -17.75 12.00
N GLU A 660 5.19 -18.06 10.92
CA GLU A 660 6.44 -18.83 10.96
C GLU A 660 7.51 -18.10 11.76
N ALA A 661 7.75 -16.81 11.48
CA ALA A 661 8.69 -15.98 12.22
C ALA A 661 8.38 -15.95 13.73
N ALA A 662 7.12 -15.75 14.08
CA ALA A 662 6.66 -15.78 15.48
C ALA A 662 6.87 -17.16 16.13
N ALA A 663 6.58 -18.25 15.41
CA ALA A 663 6.77 -19.62 15.92
C ALA A 663 8.25 -19.96 16.15
N PHE A 664 9.17 -19.40 15.32
CA PHE A 664 10.61 -19.44 15.57
C PHE A 664 11.07 -18.56 16.75
N GLY A 665 10.18 -17.74 17.31
CA GLY A 665 10.48 -16.83 18.42
C GLY A 665 11.27 -15.60 18.01
N LEU A 666 11.14 -15.17 16.76
CA LEU A 666 11.80 -13.95 16.27
C LEU A 666 11.02 -12.71 16.72
N PRO A 667 11.72 -11.64 17.15
CA PRO A 667 11.14 -10.31 17.16
C PRO A 667 10.65 -9.93 15.76
N ILE A 668 9.52 -9.21 15.68
CA ILE A 668 8.87 -8.90 14.41
C ILE A 668 8.67 -7.40 14.28
N VAL A 669 9.13 -6.85 13.16
CA VAL A 669 8.74 -5.53 12.67
C VAL A 669 7.91 -5.73 11.41
N SER A 670 6.72 -5.14 11.35
CA SER A 670 5.82 -5.36 10.21
C SER A 670 5.04 -4.11 9.84
N THR A 671 4.69 -4.01 8.58
CA THR A 671 3.62 -3.09 8.17
C THR A 671 2.29 -3.54 8.75
N ASN A 672 1.44 -2.57 9.11
CA ASN A 672 0.10 -2.82 9.64
C ASN A 672 -0.92 -2.80 8.50
N VAL A 673 -1.09 -3.92 7.81
CA VAL A 673 -2.01 -4.05 6.68
C VAL A 673 -2.97 -5.23 6.88
N ASN A 674 -4.24 -5.01 6.57
CA ASN A 674 -5.31 -6.00 6.54
C ASN A 674 -5.29 -6.98 7.75
N GLY A 675 -5.14 -8.29 7.50
CA GLY A 675 -5.21 -9.33 8.54
C GLY A 675 -3.99 -9.40 9.47
N ILE A 676 -2.94 -8.60 9.28
CA ILE A 676 -1.77 -8.61 10.19
C ILE A 676 -2.20 -8.20 11.60
N ALA A 677 -3.02 -7.16 11.74
CA ALA A 677 -3.53 -6.73 13.04
C ALA A 677 -4.42 -7.77 13.75
N GLU A 678 -4.96 -8.74 13.01
CA GLU A 678 -5.71 -9.87 13.58
C GLU A 678 -4.77 -10.94 14.19
N MET A 679 -3.55 -11.01 13.68
CA MET A 679 -2.53 -11.99 14.09
C MET A 679 -1.69 -11.48 15.23
N LEU A 680 -1.21 -10.24 15.11
CA LEU A 680 -0.23 -9.62 16.01
C LEU A 680 -0.68 -8.21 16.38
N GLY A 681 -0.74 -7.94 17.67
CA GLY A 681 -1.02 -6.61 18.20
C GLY A 681 0.27 -5.77 18.39
N PRO A 682 0.12 -4.51 18.82
CA PRO A 682 1.25 -3.62 19.10
C PRO A 682 2.16 -4.11 20.25
N ASP A 683 1.65 -4.99 21.10
CA ASP A 683 2.42 -5.63 22.17
C ASP A 683 3.18 -6.88 21.72
N ASP A 684 2.88 -7.40 20.54
CA ASP A 684 3.46 -8.63 19.98
C ASP A 684 4.51 -8.32 18.90
N ALA A 685 4.36 -7.17 18.21
CA ALA A 685 5.24 -6.73 17.12
C ALA A 685 5.32 -5.20 17.06
N TRP A 686 6.35 -4.68 16.39
CA TRP A 686 6.40 -3.26 16.02
C TRP A 686 5.68 -3.08 14.68
N LEU A 687 4.55 -2.39 14.72
CA LEU A 687 3.69 -2.19 13.56
C LEU A 687 3.80 -0.77 13.03
N VAL A 688 4.04 -0.64 11.73
CA VAL A 688 4.21 0.65 11.03
C VAL A 688 3.25 0.76 9.84
N PRO A 689 2.94 1.97 9.36
CA PRO A 689 2.17 2.14 8.12
C PRO A 689 2.91 1.55 6.90
N PRO A 690 2.21 1.02 5.89
CA PRO A 690 2.84 0.56 4.66
C PRO A 690 3.49 1.72 3.90
N GLY A 691 4.66 1.48 3.29
CA GLY A 691 5.42 2.48 2.53
C GLY A 691 6.18 3.49 3.39
N ASP A 692 6.11 3.40 4.71
CA ASP A 692 6.83 4.29 5.64
C ASP A 692 8.23 3.73 5.94
N ALA A 693 9.20 4.07 5.10
CA ALA A 693 10.58 3.60 5.26
C ALA A 693 11.22 4.13 6.55
N GLY A 694 10.97 5.39 6.90
CA GLY A 694 11.50 6.00 8.14
C GLY A 694 10.90 5.35 9.39
N GLY A 695 9.59 5.13 9.41
CA GLY A 695 8.92 4.40 10.49
C GLY A 695 9.42 2.97 10.61
N LEU A 696 9.67 2.30 9.47
CA LEU A 696 10.23 0.95 9.43
C LEU A 696 11.66 0.92 10.00
N ALA A 697 12.52 1.88 9.62
CA ALA A 697 13.87 2.03 10.14
C ALA A 697 13.87 2.26 11.68
N ALA A 698 13.03 3.17 12.16
CA ALA A 698 12.89 3.46 13.58
C ALA A 698 12.42 2.25 14.39
N ALA A 699 11.43 1.50 13.86
CA ALA A 699 10.95 0.27 14.47
C ALA A 699 12.03 -0.83 14.50
N MET A 700 12.78 -0.99 13.40
CA MET A 700 13.91 -1.91 13.33
C MET A 700 14.99 -1.54 14.37
N ARG A 701 15.36 -0.27 14.47
CA ARG A 701 16.31 0.20 15.48
C ARG A 701 15.84 -0.16 16.88
N THR A 702 14.59 0.13 17.21
CA THR A 702 14.01 -0.18 18.53
C THR A 702 14.06 -1.68 18.82
N ALA A 703 13.71 -2.51 17.84
CA ALA A 703 13.74 -3.97 17.97
C ALA A 703 15.17 -4.51 18.15
N LEU A 704 16.14 -3.95 17.43
CA LEU A 704 17.55 -4.33 17.53
C LEU A 704 18.14 -3.97 18.89
N VAL A 705 17.85 -2.77 19.40
CA VAL A 705 18.31 -2.32 20.74
C VAL A 705 17.69 -3.19 21.83
N ALA A 706 16.37 -3.46 21.78
CA ALA A 706 15.69 -4.34 22.71
C ALA A 706 16.30 -5.75 22.69
N GLY A 707 16.51 -6.31 21.50
CA GLY A 707 17.14 -7.63 21.32
C GLY A 707 18.55 -7.72 21.86
N SER A 708 19.37 -6.68 21.67
CA SER A 708 20.74 -6.58 22.22
C SER A 708 20.72 -6.48 23.75
N ALA A 709 19.70 -5.89 24.34
CA ALA A 709 19.46 -5.86 25.78
C ALA A 709 18.86 -7.17 26.34
N GLY A 710 18.63 -8.18 25.49
CA GLY A 710 18.03 -9.46 25.88
C GLY A 710 16.51 -9.43 26.06
N ASP A 711 15.83 -8.34 25.68
CA ASP A 711 14.37 -8.27 25.77
C ASP A 711 13.72 -9.11 24.66
N ARG A 712 13.06 -10.20 25.09
CA ARG A 712 12.31 -11.13 24.24
C ARG A 712 10.80 -11.06 24.46
N THR A 713 10.33 -10.14 25.25
CA THR A 713 8.93 -10.09 25.73
C THR A 713 7.93 -10.10 24.58
N ARG A 714 8.14 -9.25 23.56
CA ARG A 714 7.25 -9.22 22.38
C ARG A 714 7.31 -10.51 21.57
N ALA A 715 8.50 -11.03 21.32
CA ALA A 715 8.68 -12.27 20.56
C ALA A 715 8.04 -13.49 21.26
N GLU A 716 8.16 -13.57 22.58
CA GLU A 716 7.54 -14.64 23.38
C GLU A 716 6.02 -14.52 23.39
N ARG A 717 5.48 -13.31 23.47
CA ARG A 717 4.04 -13.06 23.36
C ARG A 717 3.52 -13.44 21.97
N ALA A 718 4.18 -12.98 20.89
CA ALA A 718 3.85 -13.33 19.52
C ALA A 718 3.86 -14.85 19.32
N ARG A 719 4.91 -15.54 19.78
CA ARG A 719 5.03 -17.00 19.70
C ARG A 719 3.87 -17.71 20.38
N ARG A 720 3.54 -17.31 21.60
CA ARG A 720 2.44 -17.88 22.39
C ARG A 720 1.10 -17.66 21.66
N GLN A 721 0.82 -16.44 21.25
CA GLN A 721 -0.41 -16.07 20.55
C GLN A 721 -0.61 -16.87 19.27
N ILE A 722 0.44 -17.03 18.45
CA ILE A 722 0.38 -17.82 17.23
C ILE A 722 0.14 -19.31 17.56
N ALA A 723 0.85 -19.88 18.53
CA ALA A 723 0.68 -21.28 18.91
C ALA A 723 -0.73 -21.57 19.49
N GLU A 724 -1.29 -20.65 20.25
CA GLU A 724 -2.63 -20.80 20.83
C GLU A 724 -3.76 -20.65 19.81
N ARG A 725 -3.59 -19.79 18.82
CA ARG A 725 -4.70 -19.41 17.91
C ARG A 725 -4.63 -20.05 16.53
N PHE A 726 -3.43 -20.39 16.05
CA PHE A 726 -3.20 -20.74 14.64
C PHE A 726 -2.34 -22.00 14.44
N ASP A 727 -2.17 -22.81 15.49
CA ASP A 727 -1.54 -24.13 15.35
C ASP A 727 -2.42 -25.05 14.48
N ALA A 728 -1.80 -25.71 13.51
CA ALA A 728 -2.43 -26.68 12.63
C ALA A 728 -3.26 -27.73 13.36
N ARG A 729 -2.80 -28.21 14.52
CA ARG A 729 -3.51 -29.19 15.35
C ARG A 729 -4.87 -28.70 15.87
N ARG A 730 -5.07 -27.38 15.95
CA ARG A 730 -6.32 -26.75 16.37
C ARG A 730 -7.17 -26.29 15.20
N THR A 731 -6.54 -25.80 14.17
CA THR A 731 -7.22 -25.09 13.07
C THR A 731 -7.62 -26.04 11.94
N LEU A 732 -6.74 -26.96 11.53
CA LEU A 732 -7.06 -27.94 10.47
C LEU A 732 -8.30 -28.80 10.75
N PRO A 733 -8.55 -29.30 11.98
CA PRO A 733 -9.80 -30.01 12.28
C PRO A 733 -11.06 -29.20 12.03
N LEU A 734 -11.03 -27.87 12.24
CA LEU A 734 -12.16 -26.99 11.95
C LEU A 734 -12.41 -26.89 10.44
N HIS A 735 -11.36 -26.82 9.63
CA HIS A 735 -11.49 -26.83 8.17
C HIS A 735 -12.01 -28.19 7.66
N ALA A 736 -11.58 -29.30 8.25
CA ALA A 736 -12.09 -30.63 7.92
C ALA A 736 -13.56 -30.78 8.32
N ALA A 737 -13.96 -30.29 9.49
CA ALA A 737 -15.37 -30.29 9.94
C ALA A 737 -16.25 -29.46 8.99
N LEU A 738 -15.78 -28.29 8.54
CA LEU A 738 -16.50 -27.46 7.57
C LEU A 738 -16.64 -28.17 6.22
N ALA A 739 -15.60 -28.87 5.76
CA ALA A 739 -15.67 -29.68 4.54
C ALA A 739 -16.73 -30.79 4.66
N ALA A 740 -16.73 -31.51 5.78
CA ALA A 740 -17.68 -32.57 6.07
C ALA A 740 -19.13 -32.04 6.10
N GLU A 741 -19.34 -30.92 6.78
CA GLU A 741 -20.65 -30.25 6.86
C GLU A 741 -21.13 -29.79 5.49
N THR A 742 -20.25 -29.18 4.70
CA THR A 742 -20.62 -28.67 3.37
C THR A 742 -20.93 -29.80 2.40
N ALA A 743 -20.17 -30.88 2.41
CA ALA A 743 -20.41 -32.05 1.59
C ALA A 743 -21.74 -32.75 1.95
N ALA A 744 -22.15 -32.74 3.22
CA ALA A 744 -23.39 -33.35 3.69
C ALA A 744 -24.67 -32.56 3.32
N ARG A 745 -24.54 -31.24 3.09
CA ARG A 745 -25.70 -30.38 2.77
C ARG A 745 -26.20 -30.54 1.33
N GLY A 746 -25.43 -31.16 0.45
CA GLY A 746 -25.75 -31.22 -0.97
C GLY A 746 -25.55 -29.88 -1.71
N PRO A 747 -25.84 -29.83 -3.00
CA PRO A 747 -25.75 -28.62 -3.82
C PRO A 747 -26.80 -27.60 -3.39
N THR A 748 -26.38 -26.34 -3.26
CA THR A 748 -27.27 -25.17 -3.04
C THR A 748 -27.84 -24.67 -4.36
#